data_2f2e1e051b994177404aa69a99436a9e
#
_entry.id   2f2e1e051b994177404aa69a99436a9e
#
_cell.length_a   1.000
_cell.length_b   1.000
_cell.length_c   1.000
_cell.angle_alpha   90.00
_cell.angle_beta   90.00
_cell.angle_gamma   90.00
#
_symmetry.space_group_name_H-M   'P 1'
#
loop_
_entity.id
_entity.type
_entity.pdbx_description
1 polymer ?
#
loop_
_entity_poly.entity_id
_entity_poly.type
_entity_poly.pdbx_seq_one_letter_code
_entity_poly.pdbx_strand_id
1 'polypeptide(L)'
;MADGNDSRNVRFPLRRSSEDADPAPPPAPRPEPRAWRPPSIEKIGEGLGEALRKVRPAKQEPLELSGGMPPPEQQAPIRPRWRAATPPPPPPPPPSMPGHGEPLPAGGYTTNLPVLVRKRNWLRYLSWAVAGFILLFFLAVGWLALTAPLSKSLQPPAPPSITLLSAEGKPIARRGAVIAEPVDASKLPAHVRNAFVGIEDRRFYSHWGVDPRGIMRAFVHNVTSDGGSQGGSTITQQLAKNAFLNSQRTFGRKAQEVLIAFWLEAWLSKDEILSRYLSNVYFGDNVYGLRAAARHYFSVEPEDLSLSEATLLAGLVQAPSRLAPTGNLKGARDRQKLVIASMVDAGLITKARADTIRPAVLHVTKSKDDLPNGTYFADWVLPQARDQAGGVSTEQTVQTTLELNAQQAAERAAKNAGLRKSQIAIVAMHPDGRVIAMVGGKSYGESPFNRATQARRQPGSTFKLFVYLAALRGGMDPDSIVDDSPVQIGDWKPENSHGSYAGQITLRQAFAKSSNVVAARLTQKFGVRAVTQAARDLGISTPIGDDASIALGTSTVSLLELTAAYASVANGSYPVRPQGLSDDEAASDWLAKRLGAPTRFNGRQLDDLRSLLGTVVEDGTGRGAALPIPTYGKTGTTQDNRDALFIGYAGGIVCGVWLGNDDNSPNPGLSGSGLPARVWRDFMARALDLRIPPPEPTVEPDGNEVTLDDVLNGVGDFIQGTGIETQVVPEGVDPDEQGEAPIDRPADRRPRRDPAPDGAPPPDRFRPDDRRGEER
;
A
#
# COMPACT_ATOMS: atom_id res chain seq x y z
N MET A 1 -16.48 -57.56 -60.03
CA MET A 1 -17.00 -56.69 -61.07
C MET A 1 -16.68 -55.32 -60.57
N ALA A 2 -15.57 -54.81 -60.95
CA ALA A 2 -15.19 -53.97 -62.09
C ALA A 2 -15.41 -52.48 -61.62
N ASP A 3 -14.35 -51.85 -61.37
CA ASP A 3 -13.57 -50.83 -62.14
C ASP A 3 -14.08 -49.40 -61.85
N GLY A 4 -13.29 -48.41 -61.66
CA GLY A 4 -11.97 -47.99 -62.10
C GLY A 4 -11.54 -46.70 -61.55
N ASN A 5 -10.41 -46.69 -61.28
CA ASN A 5 -9.25 -45.82 -61.35
C ASN A 5 -9.42 -44.54 -62.20
N ASP A 6 -9.03 -43.38 -61.69
CA ASP A 6 -8.18 -42.49 -62.44
C ASP A 6 -7.42 -41.49 -61.53
N SER A 7 -6.13 -41.68 -61.39
CA SER A 7 -5.12 -40.88 -60.76
C SER A 7 -4.44 -40.05 -61.87
N ARG A 8 -4.52 -38.72 -61.84
CA ARG A 8 -3.67 -37.85 -62.66
C ARG A 8 -2.53 -37.22 -61.85
N ASN A 9 -1.37 -37.85 -61.98
CA ASN A 9 -0.05 -37.31 -61.70
C ASN A 9 0.25 -36.08 -62.54
N VAL A 10 0.52 -34.95 -61.89
CA VAL A 10 1.21 -33.81 -62.55
C VAL A 10 2.66 -33.81 -62.03
N ARG A 11 3.56 -34.22 -62.90
CA ARG A 11 5.03 -34.13 -62.76
C ARG A 11 5.47 -32.69 -63.07
N PHE A 12 6.19 -32.02 -62.18
CA PHE A 12 7.05 -30.89 -62.48
C PHE A 12 8.48 -31.35 -62.73
N PRO A 13 9.21 -30.76 -63.67
CA PRO A 13 10.52 -31.22 -64.07
C PRO A 13 11.62 -30.77 -63.11
N LEU A 14 12.48 -31.71 -62.76
CA LEU A 14 13.76 -31.53 -62.10
C LEU A 14 14.70 -30.68 -62.97
N ARG A 15 15.17 -29.53 -62.49
CA ARG A 15 16.30 -28.79 -63.05
C ARG A 15 17.60 -29.33 -62.45
N ARG A 16 18.53 -29.67 -63.33
CA ARG A 16 19.87 -30.19 -63.06
C ARG A 16 20.71 -29.20 -62.26
N SER A 17 21.50 -29.75 -61.34
CA SER A 17 22.65 -29.19 -60.69
C SER A 17 23.67 -28.62 -61.69
N SER A 18 24.20 -27.44 -61.43
CA SER A 18 25.49 -26.98 -61.87
C SER A 18 26.33 -26.66 -60.66
N GLU A 19 27.26 -27.57 -60.38
CA GLU A 19 28.44 -27.36 -59.54
C GLU A 19 29.30 -26.26 -60.19
N ASP A 20 30.12 -25.64 -59.32
CA ASP A 20 31.16 -24.65 -59.61
C ASP A 20 30.69 -23.17 -59.67
N ALA A 21 30.60 -22.56 -58.48
CA ALA A 21 30.85 -21.15 -58.27
C ALA A 21 31.53 -20.97 -56.92
N ASP A 22 32.75 -20.42 -56.92
CA ASP A 22 33.56 -20.07 -55.78
C ASP A 22 32.78 -19.26 -54.72
N PRO A 23 33.00 -19.48 -53.40
CA PRO A 23 32.34 -18.72 -52.38
C PRO A 23 32.84 -17.27 -52.38
N ALA A 24 31.90 -16.34 -52.43
CA ALA A 24 32.20 -14.91 -52.27
C ALA A 24 32.92 -14.63 -50.94
N PRO A 25 33.89 -13.68 -50.90
CA PRO A 25 34.61 -13.38 -49.70
C PRO A 25 33.66 -12.78 -48.63
N PRO A 26 33.91 -13.05 -47.34
CA PRO A 26 33.07 -12.57 -46.25
C PRO A 26 33.04 -11.02 -46.26
N PRO A 27 31.90 -10.39 -45.91
CA PRO A 27 31.81 -8.94 -45.83
C PRO A 27 32.76 -8.41 -44.74
N ALA A 28 33.44 -7.32 -45.00
CA ALA A 28 34.34 -6.65 -44.07
C ALA A 28 33.63 -6.35 -42.75
N PRO A 29 34.29 -6.52 -41.59
CA PRO A 29 33.70 -6.23 -40.31
C PRO A 29 33.27 -4.75 -40.26
N ARG A 30 32.01 -4.52 -39.83
CA ARG A 30 31.52 -3.15 -39.56
C ARG A 30 32.39 -2.52 -38.50
N PRO A 31 32.79 -1.26 -38.62
CA PRO A 31 33.52 -0.57 -37.54
C PRO A 31 32.64 -0.59 -36.32
N GLU A 32 33.22 -1.05 -35.20
CA GLU A 32 32.61 -0.98 -33.88
C GLU A 32 32.22 0.47 -33.56
N PRO A 33 31.04 0.74 -32.99
CA PRO A 33 30.69 2.07 -32.55
C PRO A 33 31.75 2.49 -31.53
N ARG A 34 32.44 3.60 -31.81
CA ARG A 34 33.38 4.22 -30.87
C ARG A 34 32.67 4.38 -29.54
N ALA A 35 33.07 3.58 -28.56
CA ALA A 35 32.66 3.74 -27.18
C ALA A 35 33.02 5.17 -26.74
N TRP A 36 32.00 5.99 -26.52
CA TRP A 36 32.15 7.32 -25.95
C TRP A 36 32.79 7.16 -24.57
N ARG A 37 34.04 7.63 -24.39
CA ARG A 37 34.68 7.76 -23.10
C ARG A 37 34.35 9.16 -22.58
N PRO A 38 33.65 9.29 -21.43
CA PRO A 38 33.51 10.60 -20.79
C PRO A 38 34.91 11.16 -20.49
N PRO A 39 35.13 12.50 -20.58
CA PRO A 39 36.36 13.11 -20.12
C PRO A 39 36.57 12.71 -18.68
N SER A 40 37.76 12.23 -18.37
CA SER A 40 38.13 11.71 -17.06
C SER A 40 37.88 12.77 -15.99
N ILE A 41 37.02 12.43 -15.05
CA ILE A 41 36.64 13.24 -13.87
C ILE A 41 37.87 13.47 -12.95
N GLU A 42 38.96 12.76 -13.17
CA GLU A 42 40.23 12.92 -12.43
C GLU A 42 40.78 14.33 -12.48
N LYS A 43 40.67 15.05 -13.59
CA LYS A 43 41.22 16.44 -13.71
C LYS A 43 40.39 17.49 -12.99
N ILE A 44 39.10 17.21 -12.66
CA ILE A 44 38.27 18.13 -11.87
C ILE A 44 38.38 17.82 -10.38
N GLY A 45 38.68 16.57 -10.03
CA GLY A 45 38.86 16.14 -8.63
C GLY A 45 40.15 16.63 -7.98
N GLU A 46 41.25 16.79 -8.74
CA GLU A 46 42.53 17.24 -8.20
C GLU A 46 42.51 18.69 -7.71
N GLY A 47 41.80 19.59 -8.42
CA GLY A 47 41.70 21.00 -8.02
C GLY A 47 40.81 21.23 -6.78
N LEU A 48 39.79 20.39 -6.57
CA LEU A 48 38.89 20.48 -5.38
C LEU A 48 39.51 19.79 -4.16
N GLY A 49 40.30 18.74 -4.36
CA GLY A 49 40.96 18.01 -3.29
C GLY A 49 42.04 18.84 -2.56
N GLU A 50 42.71 19.73 -3.29
CA GLU A 50 43.71 20.61 -2.74
C GLU A 50 43.13 21.79 -1.94
N ALA A 51 41.98 22.29 -2.35
CA ALA A 51 41.24 23.34 -1.63
C ALA A 51 40.65 22.83 -0.31
N LEU A 52 40.19 21.57 -0.25
CA LEU A 52 39.60 20.97 0.96
C LEU A 52 40.62 20.47 1.97
N ARG A 53 41.90 20.25 1.57
CA ARG A 53 42.95 19.88 2.51
C ARG A 53 43.43 21.04 3.41
N LYS A 54 43.13 22.28 3.08
CA LYS A 54 43.50 23.47 3.87
C LYS A 54 42.55 23.83 5.01
N VAL A 55 41.43 23.09 5.17
CA VAL A 55 40.46 23.29 6.28
C VAL A 55 40.35 21.98 7.08
N ARG A 56 41.42 21.71 7.89
CA ARG A 56 41.29 20.71 8.97
C ARG A 56 41.22 21.46 10.32
N PRO A 57 40.21 21.20 11.14
CA PRO A 57 40.23 21.60 12.54
C PRO A 57 41.22 20.68 13.32
N ALA A 58 41.89 21.27 14.31
CA ALA A 58 42.89 20.61 15.15
C ALA A 58 42.30 19.38 15.88
N LYS A 59 43.14 18.33 15.95
CA LYS A 59 42.88 17.14 16.77
C LYS A 59 42.75 17.55 18.23
N GLN A 60 41.63 17.18 18.87
CA GLN A 60 41.51 17.11 20.30
C GLN A 60 41.94 15.72 20.76
N GLU A 61 42.86 15.65 21.70
CA GLU A 61 43.30 14.44 22.40
C GLU A 61 42.19 13.99 23.37
N PRO A 62 42.06 12.67 23.65
CA PRO A 62 41.08 12.17 24.61
C PRO A 62 41.51 12.46 26.04
N LEU A 63 40.66 13.14 26.82
CA LEU A 63 40.79 13.26 28.26
C LEU A 63 40.29 11.97 28.91
N GLU A 64 41.19 11.28 29.62
CA GLU A 64 40.85 10.21 30.56
C GLU A 64 40.07 10.80 31.75
N LEU A 65 38.85 10.36 31.96
CA LEU A 65 38.05 10.64 33.16
C LEU A 65 37.94 9.36 33.99
N SER A 66 38.83 9.22 34.97
CA SER A 66 38.64 8.39 36.14
C SER A 66 37.91 9.22 37.20
N GLY A 67 36.68 8.83 37.57
CA GLY A 67 35.98 9.48 38.65
C GLY A 67 34.54 8.93 38.76
N GLY A 68 34.29 8.04 39.75
CA GLY A 68 33.01 7.45 40.01
C GLY A 68 31.95 8.48 40.40
N MET A 69 30.74 8.32 39.85
CA MET A 69 29.56 9.08 40.24
C MET A 69 28.83 8.44 41.39
N PRO A 70 28.34 9.22 42.35
CA PRO A 70 27.38 8.74 43.36
C PRO A 70 25.97 8.60 42.75
N PRO A 71 25.08 7.78 43.40
CA PRO A 71 23.76 7.50 42.86
C PRO A 71 22.83 8.73 42.87
N PRO A 72 21.88 8.84 41.96
CA PRO A 72 20.99 9.99 41.87
C PRO A 72 19.91 10.00 42.96
N GLU A 73 19.85 11.09 43.67
CA GLU A 73 18.80 11.45 44.63
C GLU A 73 17.49 11.71 43.89
N GLN A 74 16.40 11.14 44.41
CA GLN A 74 15.06 11.28 43.86
C GLN A 74 14.56 12.73 44.03
N GLN A 75 14.44 13.47 42.95
CA GLN A 75 13.75 14.78 42.95
C GLN A 75 12.28 14.61 42.59
N ALA A 76 11.41 15.12 43.49
CA ALA A 76 9.98 15.21 43.32
C ALA A 76 9.56 16.13 42.16
N PRO A 77 8.38 15.95 41.54
CA PRO A 77 7.97 16.70 40.37
C PRO A 77 7.65 18.15 40.75
N ILE A 78 8.34 19.10 40.09
CA ILE A 78 8.10 20.52 40.19
C ILE A 78 6.86 20.84 39.33
N ARG A 79 5.78 21.26 40.00
CA ARG A 79 4.62 21.90 39.36
C ARG A 79 4.98 23.33 38.94
N PRO A 80 4.71 23.79 37.73
CA PRO A 80 4.92 25.19 37.37
C PRO A 80 3.87 26.08 38.05
N ARG A 81 4.31 26.91 39.00
CA ARG A 81 3.51 28.04 39.52
C ARG A 81 3.57 29.19 38.52
N TRP A 82 2.47 29.49 37.88
CA TRP A 82 2.27 30.71 37.15
C TRP A 82 2.22 31.88 38.19
N ARG A 83 3.26 32.68 38.25
CA ARG A 83 3.19 34.01 38.86
C ARG A 83 2.57 34.96 37.85
N ALA A 84 1.45 35.55 38.21
CA ALA A 84 0.88 36.67 37.50
C ALA A 84 1.91 37.79 37.45
N ALA A 85 2.22 38.29 36.26
CA ALA A 85 3.05 39.49 36.08
C ALA A 85 2.30 40.68 36.60
N THR A 86 2.93 41.43 37.53
CA THR A 86 2.48 42.76 37.95
C THR A 86 2.53 43.73 36.77
N PRO A 87 1.52 44.55 36.56
CA PRO A 87 1.54 45.56 35.51
C PRO A 87 2.65 46.61 35.78
N PRO A 88 3.27 47.17 34.72
CA PRO A 88 4.29 48.20 34.87
C PRO A 88 3.67 49.46 35.48
N PRO A 89 4.46 50.25 36.27
CA PRO A 89 4.00 51.50 36.87
C PRO A 89 3.66 52.53 35.78
N PRO A 90 2.68 53.42 36.03
CA PRO A 90 2.30 54.46 35.09
C PRO A 90 3.45 55.47 34.86
N PRO A 91 3.56 56.06 33.66
CA PRO A 91 4.59 57.05 33.38
C PRO A 91 4.42 58.32 34.25
N PRO A 92 5.53 58.98 34.60
CA PRO A 92 5.47 60.20 35.39
C PRO A 92 4.75 61.33 34.65
N PRO A 93 4.07 62.26 35.37
CA PRO A 93 3.36 63.34 34.74
C PRO A 93 4.36 64.32 34.09
N PRO A 94 3.95 65.00 33.01
CA PRO A 94 4.80 66.03 32.37
C PRO A 94 5.07 67.22 33.28
N PRO A 95 6.28 67.81 33.20
CA PRO A 95 6.60 68.97 34.03
C PRO A 95 5.73 70.19 33.66
N SER A 96 5.22 70.86 34.68
CA SER A 96 4.43 72.04 34.55
C SER A 96 5.25 73.20 33.94
N MET A 97 4.68 73.84 32.93
CA MET A 97 5.26 75.04 32.35
C MET A 97 5.25 76.23 33.36
N PRO A 98 6.33 76.95 33.44
CA PRO A 98 6.30 78.28 34.15
C PRO A 98 5.69 79.33 33.26
N GLY A 99 4.95 80.21 33.94
CA GLY A 99 4.14 81.27 33.35
C GLY A 99 4.90 82.39 32.65
N HIS A 100 4.11 83.14 31.97
CA HIS A 100 4.38 84.35 31.20
C HIS A 100 5.46 85.25 31.77
N GLY A 101 6.45 85.63 30.95
CA GLY A 101 7.40 86.71 31.12
C GLY A 101 7.62 87.40 29.79
N GLU A 102 7.51 88.69 29.83
CA GLU A 102 7.57 89.86 28.93
C GLU A 102 8.31 89.71 27.59
N PRO A 103 7.94 90.50 26.56
CA PRO A 103 8.55 90.46 25.22
C PRO A 103 9.87 91.27 25.17
N LEU A 104 10.93 90.68 24.63
CA LEU A 104 12.19 91.33 24.27
C LEU A 104 12.26 91.68 22.78
N PRO A 105 13.02 92.73 22.42
CA PRO A 105 12.91 93.44 21.15
C PRO A 105 13.53 92.64 19.98
N ALA A 106 13.01 92.96 18.79
CA ALA A 106 13.45 92.40 17.50
C ALA A 106 14.92 92.78 17.19
N GLY A 107 15.81 91.82 17.14
CA GLY A 107 17.16 91.93 16.62
C GLY A 107 17.36 90.75 15.62
N GLY A 108 17.35 91.07 14.33
CA GLY A 108 17.54 90.06 13.28
C GLY A 108 18.97 89.54 13.23
N TYR A 109 19.11 88.26 13.47
CA TYR A 109 20.27 87.49 13.05
C TYR A 109 19.81 86.37 12.16
N THR A 110 20.06 86.50 10.84
CA THR A 110 19.93 85.43 9.88
C THR A 110 21.08 84.44 10.08
N THR A 111 20.88 83.43 10.89
CA THR A 111 21.78 82.24 10.91
C THR A 111 21.40 81.28 9.80
N ASN A 112 22.16 81.35 8.69
CA ASN A 112 22.19 80.30 7.69
C ASN A 112 22.76 79.08 8.34
N LEU A 113 21.92 78.15 8.86
CA LEU A 113 22.30 76.84 9.22
C LEU A 113 22.36 76.01 7.91
N PRO A 114 23.52 75.33 7.57
CA PRO A 114 23.58 74.49 6.44
C PRO A 114 22.64 73.29 6.66
N VAL A 115 21.58 73.17 5.88
CA VAL A 115 20.75 71.98 5.81
C VAL A 115 21.65 70.88 5.26
N LEU A 116 22.16 70.04 6.16
CA LEU A 116 22.81 68.77 5.80
C LEU A 116 21.77 67.87 5.13
N VAL A 117 21.61 67.99 3.81
CA VAL A 117 20.88 67.04 3.00
C VAL A 117 21.67 65.72 3.06
N ARG A 118 21.29 64.88 4.01
CA ARG A 118 21.82 63.51 4.12
C ARG A 118 21.42 62.77 2.85
N LYS A 119 22.31 62.78 1.84
CA LYS A 119 22.12 61.97 0.64
C LYS A 119 21.88 60.51 1.08
N ARG A 120 20.62 60.13 1.06
CA ARG A 120 20.17 58.78 1.47
C ARG A 120 20.80 57.81 0.45
N ASN A 121 21.84 57.08 0.89
CA ASN A 121 22.57 56.09 0.06
C ASN A 121 21.71 54.85 -0.19
N TRP A 122 20.41 55.01 -0.48
CA TRP A 122 19.46 53.92 -0.71
C TRP A 122 19.91 53.00 -1.89
N LEU A 123 20.61 53.55 -2.88
CA LEU A 123 21.19 52.77 -3.97
C LEU A 123 22.27 51.82 -3.49
N ARG A 124 23.07 52.19 -2.46
CA ARG A 124 24.06 51.28 -1.86
C ARG A 124 23.36 50.16 -1.10
N TYR A 125 22.33 50.42 -0.32
CA TYR A 125 21.55 49.40 0.38
C TYR A 125 20.83 48.47 -0.61
N LEU A 126 20.29 49.01 -1.70
CA LEU A 126 19.68 48.27 -2.77
C LEU A 126 20.73 47.36 -3.44
N SER A 127 21.93 47.85 -3.76
CA SER A 127 23.00 47.05 -4.34
C SER A 127 23.47 45.90 -3.43
N TRP A 128 23.58 46.16 -2.11
CA TRP A 128 23.89 45.13 -1.11
C TRP A 128 22.77 44.11 -0.98
N ALA A 129 21.51 44.53 -1.03
CA ALA A 129 20.34 43.63 -1.02
C ALA A 129 20.29 42.76 -2.27
N VAL A 130 20.56 43.35 -3.43
CA VAL A 130 20.66 42.59 -4.70
C VAL A 130 21.83 41.61 -4.67
N ALA A 131 23.01 42.05 -4.20
CA ALA A 131 24.18 41.17 -4.07
C ALA A 131 23.93 40.01 -3.09
N GLY A 132 23.30 40.31 -1.94
CA GLY A 132 22.88 39.29 -0.98
C GLY A 132 21.87 38.30 -1.55
N PHE A 133 20.88 38.78 -2.32
CA PHE A 133 19.92 37.95 -3.03
C PHE A 133 20.58 37.05 -4.06
N ILE A 134 21.53 37.60 -4.86
CA ILE A 134 22.30 36.84 -5.84
C ILE A 134 23.14 35.75 -5.16
N LEU A 135 23.79 36.09 -4.06
CA LEU A 135 24.58 35.12 -3.27
C LEU A 135 23.69 33.99 -2.73
N LEU A 136 22.55 34.32 -2.11
CA LEU A 136 21.58 33.34 -1.61
C LEU A 136 21.02 32.48 -2.73
N PHE A 137 20.76 33.09 -3.90
CA PHE A 137 20.32 32.35 -5.07
C PHE A 137 21.35 31.31 -5.53
N PHE A 138 22.64 31.69 -5.64
CA PHE A 138 23.69 30.75 -6.02
C PHE A 138 23.96 29.69 -4.97
N LEU A 139 23.83 30.02 -3.66
CA LEU A 139 23.91 29.04 -2.59
C LEU A 139 22.74 28.03 -2.64
N ALA A 140 21.54 28.51 -2.91
CA ALA A 140 20.37 27.64 -3.08
C ALA A 140 20.51 26.74 -4.32
N VAL A 141 20.98 27.27 -5.44
CA VAL A 141 21.23 26.49 -6.67
C VAL A 141 22.35 25.48 -6.42
N GLY A 142 23.42 25.85 -5.75
CA GLY A 142 24.51 24.94 -5.37
C GLY A 142 24.04 23.81 -4.46
N TRP A 143 23.23 24.10 -3.46
CA TRP A 143 22.60 23.10 -2.59
C TRP A 143 21.68 22.17 -3.37
N LEU A 144 20.84 22.70 -4.25
CA LEU A 144 19.98 21.91 -5.12
C LEU A 144 20.77 21.02 -6.07
N ALA A 145 21.88 21.53 -6.63
CA ALA A 145 22.75 20.75 -7.52
C ALA A 145 23.44 19.59 -6.80
N LEU A 146 23.83 19.78 -5.53
CA LEU A 146 24.43 18.74 -4.71
C LEU A 146 23.42 17.66 -4.28
N THR A 147 22.16 18.03 -4.10
CA THR A 147 21.10 17.12 -3.64
C THR A 147 20.31 16.48 -4.78
N ALA A 148 20.33 17.05 -5.99
CA ALA A 148 19.64 16.52 -7.14
C ALA A 148 20.47 15.40 -7.82
N PRO A 149 19.84 14.33 -8.33
CA PRO A 149 20.53 13.21 -8.98
C PRO A 149 20.93 13.55 -10.42
N LEU A 150 21.69 14.61 -10.64
CA LEU A 150 22.03 15.15 -11.98
C LEU A 150 22.78 14.16 -12.86
N SER A 151 23.75 13.43 -12.29
CA SER A 151 24.52 12.42 -13.04
C SER A 151 23.67 11.24 -13.50
N LYS A 152 22.69 10.84 -12.69
CA LYS A 152 21.75 9.77 -13.03
C LYS A 152 20.71 10.21 -14.06
N SER A 153 20.39 11.52 -14.13
CA SER A 153 19.36 12.04 -15.03
C SER A 153 19.74 11.97 -16.51
N LEU A 154 21.01 11.86 -16.83
CA LEU A 154 21.49 11.67 -18.21
C LEU A 154 21.46 10.20 -18.66
N GLN A 155 21.29 9.26 -17.75
CA GLN A 155 21.11 7.85 -18.12
C GLN A 155 19.68 7.64 -18.64
N PRO A 156 19.47 6.76 -19.64
CA PRO A 156 18.12 6.40 -20.03
C PRO A 156 17.37 5.85 -18.82
N PRO A 157 16.23 6.45 -18.43
CA PRO A 157 15.47 5.89 -17.34
C PRO A 157 14.88 4.57 -17.80
N ALA A 158 15.28 3.47 -17.19
CA ALA A 158 14.54 2.22 -17.29
C ALA A 158 13.64 2.12 -16.06
N PRO A 159 12.33 1.95 -16.22
CA PRO A 159 11.48 1.69 -15.07
C PRO A 159 11.92 0.36 -14.46
N PRO A 160 12.27 0.32 -13.16
CA PRO A 160 12.72 -0.91 -12.53
C PRO A 160 11.57 -1.91 -12.56
N SER A 161 11.79 -3.07 -13.18
CA SER A 161 10.87 -4.20 -13.08
C SER A 161 11.45 -5.25 -12.14
N ILE A 162 10.61 -5.72 -11.22
CA ILE A 162 10.95 -6.82 -10.31
C ILE A 162 9.97 -7.96 -10.61
N THR A 163 10.50 -9.08 -11.02
CA THR A 163 9.77 -10.33 -11.14
C THR A 163 9.99 -11.12 -9.85
N LEU A 164 8.90 -11.34 -9.11
CA LEU A 164 8.92 -12.17 -7.91
C LEU A 164 8.68 -13.62 -8.30
N LEU A 165 9.54 -14.50 -7.83
CA LEU A 165 9.40 -15.95 -8.02
C LEU A 165 8.91 -16.60 -6.74
N SER A 166 8.14 -17.68 -6.88
CA SER A 166 7.79 -18.57 -5.76
C SER A 166 9.03 -19.32 -5.25
N ALA A 167 8.89 -20.06 -4.17
CA ALA A 167 9.94 -20.93 -3.63
C ALA A 167 10.40 -21.98 -4.66
N GLU A 168 9.50 -22.41 -5.56
CA GLU A 168 9.78 -23.36 -6.65
C GLU A 168 10.36 -22.68 -7.93
N GLY A 169 10.68 -21.38 -7.86
CA GLY A 169 11.26 -20.64 -8.98
C GLY A 169 10.26 -20.23 -10.07
N LYS A 170 8.94 -20.38 -9.84
CA LYS A 170 7.93 -19.96 -10.81
C LYS A 170 7.52 -18.48 -10.57
N PRO A 171 7.32 -17.69 -11.64
CA PRO A 171 6.91 -16.31 -11.48
C PRO A 171 5.49 -16.21 -10.91
N ILE A 172 5.36 -15.40 -9.83
CA ILE A 172 4.11 -15.19 -9.09
C ILE A 172 3.53 -13.78 -9.26
N ALA A 173 4.37 -12.82 -9.50
CA ALA A 173 3.98 -11.44 -9.76
C ALA A 173 5.11 -10.69 -10.44
N ARG A 174 4.76 -9.72 -11.27
CA ARG A 174 5.70 -8.78 -11.87
C ARG A 174 5.30 -7.37 -11.47
N ARG A 175 6.16 -6.70 -10.72
CA ARG A 175 6.01 -5.28 -10.39
C ARG A 175 7.02 -4.47 -11.17
N GLY A 176 6.54 -3.52 -11.91
CA GLY A 176 7.32 -2.70 -12.83
C GLY A 176 6.78 -2.84 -14.23
N ALA A 177 7.29 -2.02 -15.11
CA ALA A 177 6.79 -1.93 -16.47
C ALA A 177 6.86 -3.27 -17.19
N VAL A 178 5.87 -3.57 -17.99
CA VAL A 178 6.10 -4.33 -19.23
C VAL A 178 7.04 -3.45 -20.03
N ILE A 179 8.34 -3.73 -19.97
CA ILE A 179 9.35 -2.93 -20.66
C ILE A 179 9.37 -3.42 -22.09
N ALA A 180 8.81 -2.63 -22.97
CA ALA A 180 9.12 -2.74 -24.39
C ALA A 180 10.36 -1.88 -24.70
N GLU A 181 11.03 -2.15 -25.81
CA GLU A 181 12.14 -1.33 -26.27
C GLU A 181 11.77 0.16 -26.27
N PRO A 182 12.70 1.06 -25.90
CA PRO A 182 12.45 2.49 -25.92
C PRO A 182 11.98 2.96 -27.29
N VAL A 183 11.08 3.93 -27.31
CA VAL A 183 10.65 4.56 -28.54
C VAL A 183 11.62 5.68 -28.92
N ASP A 184 11.85 5.84 -30.22
CA ASP A 184 12.59 6.96 -30.80
C ASP A 184 11.56 7.97 -31.36
N ALA A 185 11.39 9.10 -30.66
CA ALA A 185 10.41 10.11 -31.05
C ALA A 185 10.66 10.68 -32.47
N SER A 186 11.91 10.68 -32.96
CA SER A 186 12.22 11.16 -34.31
C SER A 186 11.63 10.26 -35.41
N LYS A 187 11.44 8.96 -35.09
CA LYS A 187 10.86 7.96 -36.03
C LYS A 187 9.35 7.86 -35.94
N LEU A 188 8.74 8.38 -34.86
CA LEU A 188 7.29 8.35 -34.70
C LEU A 188 6.61 9.26 -35.72
N PRO A 189 5.44 8.86 -36.24
CA PRO A 189 4.61 9.73 -37.07
C PRO A 189 4.30 11.06 -36.37
N ALA A 190 4.24 12.16 -37.13
CA ALA A 190 4.01 13.48 -36.57
C ALA A 190 2.73 13.57 -35.74
N HIS A 191 1.65 12.88 -36.15
CA HIS A 191 0.39 12.89 -35.41
C HIS A 191 0.49 12.22 -34.03
N VAL A 192 1.35 11.22 -33.87
CA VAL A 192 1.62 10.57 -32.57
C VAL A 192 2.33 11.54 -31.64
N ARG A 193 3.46 12.13 -32.07
CA ARG A 193 4.18 13.14 -31.27
C ARG A 193 3.28 14.32 -30.92
N ASN A 194 2.54 14.83 -31.90
CA ASN A 194 1.67 15.98 -31.75
C ASN A 194 0.50 15.73 -30.77
N ALA A 195 0.01 14.50 -30.64
CA ALA A 195 -1.03 14.18 -29.67
C ALA A 195 -0.55 14.41 -28.21
N PHE A 196 0.65 13.96 -27.88
CA PHE A 196 1.24 14.17 -26.54
C PHE A 196 1.67 15.62 -26.33
N VAL A 197 2.39 16.22 -27.28
CA VAL A 197 2.82 17.61 -27.19
C VAL A 197 1.62 18.56 -27.12
N GLY A 198 0.58 18.32 -27.91
CA GLY A 198 -0.63 19.15 -27.96
C GLY A 198 -1.41 19.23 -26.66
N ILE A 199 -1.45 18.17 -25.87
CA ILE A 199 -2.20 18.14 -24.60
C ILE A 199 -1.32 18.48 -23.40
N GLU A 200 -0.06 17.98 -23.35
CA GLU A 200 0.80 18.12 -22.18
C GLU A 200 1.63 19.40 -22.22
N ASP A 201 2.15 19.79 -23.39
CA ASP A 201 3.09 20.90 -23.51
C ASP A 201 3.10 21.49 -24.92
N ARG A 202 2.10 22.32 -25.25
CA ARG A 202 1.91 22.89 -26.62
C ARG A 202 3.12 23.62 -27.19
N ARG A 203 4.02 24.08 -26.32
CA ARG A 203 5.22 24.85 -26.70
C ARG A 203 6.51 24.11 -26.43
N PHE A 204 6.46 22.79 -26.29
CA PHE A 204 7.59 21.93 -25.95
C PHE A 204 8.85 22.26 -26.75
N TYR A 205 8.73 22.43 -28.09
CA TYR A 205 9.86 22.71 -28.94
C TYR A 205 10.35 24.18 -28.89
N SER A 206 9.64 25.10 -28.19
CA SER A 206 9.93 26.53 -28.19
C SER A 206 10.41 27.09 -26.84
N HIS A 207 10.42 26.32 -25.79
CA HIS A 207 10.93 26.73 -24.47
C HIS A 207 12.10 25.84 -24.03
N TRP A 208 12.81 26.27 -23.00
CA TRP A 208 13.99 25.59 -22.47
C TRP A 208 13.69 25.00 -21.08
N GLY A 209 13.03 23.86 -21.04
CA GLY A 209 12.70 23.07 -19.84
C GLY A 209 11.51 23.58 -19.03
N VAL A 210 11.27 24.87 -19.01
CA VAL A 210 10.17 25.53 -18.28
C VAL A 210 9.42 26.46 -19.23
N ASP A 211 8.09 26.48 -19.14
CA ASP A 211 7.24 27.38 -19.92
C ASP A 211 6.59 28.46 -19.04
N PRO A 212 7.20 29.66 -18.86
CA PRO A 212 6.63 30.71 -18.03
C PRO A 212 5.26 31.19 -18.51
N ARG A 213 5.03 31.23 -19.84
CA ARG A 213 3.73 31.63 -20.41
C ARG A 213 2.66 30.57 -20.16
N GLY A 214 3.03 29.28 -20.20
CA GLY A 214 2.15 28.16 -19.85
C GLY A 214 1.77 28.18 -18.37
N ILE A 215 2.72 28.45 -17.50
CA ILE A 215 2.49 28.60 -16.06
C ILE A 215 1.52 29.77 -15.80
N MET A 216 1.74 30.93 -16.42
CA MET A 216 0.86 32.09 -16.26
C MET A 216 -0.55 31.81 -16.79
N ARG A 217 -0.68 31.16 -17.95
CA ARG A 217 -1.99 30.76 -18.48
C ARG A 217 -2.72 29.82 -17.53
N ALA A 218 -2.03 28.77 -17.01
CA ALA A 218 -2.60 27.83 -16.07
C ALA A 218 -3.01 28.53 -14.77
N PHE A 219 -2.21 29.48 -14.27
CA PHE A 219 -2.54 30.28 -13.08
C PHE A 219 -3.81 31.10 -13.30
N VAL A 220 -3.89 31.86 -14.40
CA VAL A 220 -5.09 32.66 -14.72
C VAL A 220 -6.31 31.75 -14.84
N HIS A 221 -6.21 30.64 -15.57
CA HIS A 221 -7.31 29.68 -15.72
C HIS A 221 -7.77 29.12 -14.36
N ASN A 222 -6.84 28.73 -13.50
CA ASN A 222 -7.18 28.15 -12.18
C ASN A 222 -7.80 29.18 -11.19
N VAL A 223 -7.54 30.46 -11.41
CA VAL A 223 -8.14 31.55 -10.60
C VAL A 223 -9.50 32.00 -11.16
N THR A 224 -9.68 31.93 -12.48
CA THR A 224 -10.88 32.50 -13.15
C THR A 224 -11.94 31.48 -13.53
N SER A 225 -11.64 30.17 -13.49
CA SER A 225 -12.55 29.12 -13.94
C SER A 225 -12.98 28.22 -12.78
N ASP A 226 -14.29 28.03 -12.62
CA ASP A 226 -14.87 27.07 -11.66
C ASP A 226 -14.75 25.60 -12.12
N GLY A 227 -14.13 25.35 -13.26
CA GLY A 227 -14.02 24.02 -13.89
C GLY A 227 -12.59 23.52 -14.02
N GLY A 228 -12.18 22.58 -13.18
CA GLY A 228 -11.00 21.73 -13.33
C GLY A 228 -9.63 22.43 -13.37
N SER A 229 -8.68 22.01 -12.53
CA SER A 229 -7.32 22.55 -12.47
C SER A 229 -6.51 22.24 -13.74
N GLN A 230 -5.98 23.28 -14.40
CA GLN A 230 -5.04 23.16 -15.51
C GLN A 230 -3.60 23.07 -15.01
N GLY A 231 -2.84 22.05 -15.46
CA GLY A 231 -1.44 21.88 -15.12
C GLY A 231 -0.53 22.82 -15.93
N GLY A 232 0.48 23.40 -15.26
CA GLY A 232 1.49 24.26 -15.89
C GLY A 232 2.88 23.61 -15.97
N SER A 233 3.02 22.30 -15.78
CA SER A 233 4.31 21.59 -15.86
C SER A 233 4.59 21.13 -17.29
N THR A 234 5.85 21.30 -17.74
CA THR A 234 6.30 20.88 -19.06
C THR A 234 6.59 19.39 -19.15
N ILE A 235 6.70 18.83 -20.35
CA ILE A 235 7.12 17.43 -20.59
C ILE A 235 8.48 17.16 -19.92
N THR A 236 9.44 18.08 -20.03
CA THR A 236 10.76 17.93 -19.41
C THR A 236 10.68 17.87 -17.87
N GLN A 237 9.82 18.70 -17.27
CA GLN A 237 9.58 18.64 -15.82
C GLN A 237 8.87 17.35 -15.40
N GLN A 238 7.95 16.84 -16.22
CA GLN A 238 7.29 15.56 -15.96
C GLN A 238 8.27 14.40 -16.06
N LEU A 239 9.18 14.41 -17.03
CA LEU A 239 10.26 13.44 -17.15
C LEU A 239 11.15 13.49 -15.90
N ALA A 240 11.60 14.69 -15.48
CA ALA A 240 12.41 14.88 -14.29
C ALA A 240 11.71 14.30 -13.04
N LYS A 241 10.43 14.60 -12.85
CA LYS A 241 9.62 14.10 -11.75
C LYS A 241 9.49 12.58 -11.74
N ASN A 242 9.09 12.01 -12.90
CA ASN A 242 8.69 10.59 -12.98
C ASN A 242 9.89 9.63 -12.98
N ALA A 243 11.03 10.06 -13.54
CA ALA A 243 12.19 9.22 -13.74
C ALA A 243 13.25 9.33 -12.62
N PHE A 244 13.36 10.49 -11.96
CA PHE A 244 14.51 10.79 -11.11
C PHE A 244 14.18 11.28 -9.70
N LEU A 245 12.91 11.61 -9.39
CA LEU A 245 12.52 12.17 -8.10
C LEU A 245 11.50 11.28 -7.37
N ASN A 246 11.46 11.43 -6.04
CA ASN A 246 10.49 10.73 -5.20
C ASN A 246 9.07 11.34 -5.31
N SER A 247 8.07 10.64 -4.76
CA SER A 247 6.65 11.04 -4.83
C SER A 247 6.24 12.13 -3.82
N GLN A 248 7.15 12.61 -2.95
CA GLN A 248 6.83 13.62 -1.95
C GLN A 248 6.46 14.98 -2.58
N ARG A 249 5.43 15.64 -2.06
CA ARG A 249 4.94 16.94 -2.56
C ARG A 249 5.53 18.10 -1.75
N THR A 250 6.80 18.42 -1.95
CA THR A 250 7.50 19.53 -1.26
C THR A 250 7.97 20.60 -2.24
N PHE A 251 8.15 21.82 -1.77
CA PHE A 251 8.73 22.92 -2.56
C PHE A 251 10.17 22.60 -3.00
N GLY A 252 10.98 21.99 -2.13
CA GLY A 252 12.34 21.57 -2.46
C GLY A 252 12.38 20.58 -3.62
N ARG A 253 11.51 19.58 -3.63
CA ARG A 253 11.37 18.65 -4.74
C ARG A 253 10.96 19.36 -6.04
N LYS A 254 10.04 20.36 -5.97
CA LYS A 254 9.65 21.12 -7.18
C LYS A 254 10.81 21.96 -7.72
N ALA A 255 11.65 22.52 -6.85
CA ALA A 255 12.87 23.22 -7.25
C ALA A 255 13.90 22.26 -7.89
N GLN A 256 14.08 21.05 -7.36
CA GLN A 256 14.90 20.01 -7.98
C GLN A 256 14.37 19.60 -9.37
N GLU A 257 13.06 19.46 -9.53
CA GLU A 257 12.40 19.16 -10.80
C GLU A 257 12.74 20.22 -11.88
N VAL A 258 12.69 21.50 -11.51
CA VAL A 258 13.05 22.61 -12.41
C VAL A 258 14.55 22.57 -12.76
N LEU A 259 15.42 22.34 -11.77
CA LEU A 259 16.87 22.25 -12.00
C LEU A 259 17.21 21.08 -12.93
N ILE A 260 16.66 19.90 -12.70
CA ILE A 260 16.86 18.73 -13.56
C ILE A 260 16.29 18.99 -14.96
N ALA A 261 15.15 19.68 -15.08
CA ALA A 261 14.60 20.02 -16.39
C ALA A 261 15.55 20.92 -17.19
N PHE A 262 16.14 21.96 -16.59
CA PHE A 262 17.15 22.78 -17.23
C PHE A 262 18.41 21.99 -17.58
N TRP A 263 18.83 21.09 -16.71
CA TRP A 263 19.99 20.21 -16.94
C TRP A 263 19.76 19.28 -18.13
N LEU A 264 18.58 18.63 -18.20
CA LEU A 264 18.24 17.76 -19.33
C LEU A 264 18.23 18.53 -20.66
N GLU A 265 17.66 19.73 -20.70
CA GLU A 265 17.63 20.59 -21.91
C GLU A 265 19.02 21.11 -22.33
N ALA A 266 19.94 21.20 -21.40
CA ALA A 266 21.31 21.60 -21.70
C ALA A 266 22.11 20.50 -22.42
N TRP A 267 21.75 19.23 -22.22
CA TRP A 267 22.52 18.07 -22.70
C TRP A 267 21.80 17.21 -23.72
N LEU A 268 20.47 17.26 -23.79
CA LEU A 268 19.63 16.40 -24.63
C LEU A 268 18.85 17.23 -25.66
N SER A 269 18.68 16.67 -26.84
CA SER A 269 17.76 17.25 -27.82
C SER A 269 16.30 17.10 -27.40
N LYS A 270 15.41 17.93 -27.96
CA LYS A 270 13.97 17.84 -27.71
C LYS A 270 13.39 16.47 -28.06
N ASP A 271 13.82 15.87 -29.15
CA ASP A 271 13.35 14.55 -29.58
C ASP A 271 13.89 13.45 -28.64
N GLU A 272 15.08 13.61 -28.06
CA GLU A 272 15.58 12.68 -27.08
C GLU A 272 14.85 12.79 -25.75
N ILE A 273 14.53 14.01 -25.29
CA ILE A 273 13.69 14.24 -24.10
C ILE A 273 12.31 13.62 -24.30
N LEU A 274 11.70 13.83 -25.47
CA LEU A 274 10.39 13.26 -25.79
C LEU A 274 10.45 11.73 -25.86
N SER A 275 11.51 11.16 -26.46
CA SER A 275 11.75 9.71 -26.52
C SER A 275 11.81 9.09 -25.12
N ARG A 276 12.58 9.70 -24.23
CA ARG A 276 12.69 9.26 -22.80
C ARG A 276 11.38 9.42 -22.07
N TYR A 277 10.66 10.51 -22.30
CA TYR A 277 9.34 10.74 -21.70
C TYR A 277 8.35 9.67 -22.12
N LEU A 278 8.19 9.47 -23.45
CA LEU A 278 7.26 8.49 -24.00
C LEU A 278 7.61 7.05 -23.63
N SER A 279 8.91 6.75 -23.42
CA SER A 279 9.35 5.42 -22.97
C SER A 279 9.10 5.14 -21.49
N ASN A 280 8.82 6.18 -20.67
CA ASN A 280 8.69 6.05 -19.22
C ASN A 280 7.33 6.41 -18.65
N VAL A 281 6.49 7.09 -19.39
CA VAL A 281 5.19 7.56 -18.89
C VAL A 281 4.25 6.37 -18.68
N TYR A 282 3.48 6.43 -17.59
CA TYR A 282 2.51 5.40 -17.21
C TYR A 282 1.19 5.60 -17.95
N PHE A 283 0.64 4.53 -18.51
CA PHE A 283 -0.59 4.54 -19.32
C PHE A 283 -1.79 3.82 -18.65
N GLY A 284 -1.68 3.37 -17.43
CA GLY A 284 -2.70 2.53 -16.79
C GLY A 284 -2.39 1.03 -16.98
N ASP A 285 -3.17 0.15 -16.37
CA ASP A 285 -3.05 -1.31 -16.46
C ASP A 285 -1.61 -1.84 -16.24
N ASN A 286 -0.83 -1.12 -15.43
CA ASN A 286 0.60 -1.38 -15.18
C ASN A 286 1.50 -1.29 -16.43
N VAL A 287 1.04 -0.58 -17.44
CA VAL A 287 1.77 -0.41 -18.70
C VAL A 287 2.54 0.91 -18.67
N TYR A 288 3.85 0.83 -18.86
CA TYR A 288 4.76 1.96 -18.93
C TYR A 288 5.41 2.04 -20.32
N GLY A 289 5.49 3.22 -20.85
CA GLY A 289 6.03 3.47 -22.19
C GLY A 289 5.03 3.27 -23.31
N LEU A 290 5.18 4.12 -24.32
CA LEU A 290 4.26 4.18 -25.46
C LEU A 290 4.22 2.86 -26.24
N ARG A 291 5.37 2.18 -26.44
CA ARG A 291 5.42 0.90 -27.17
C ARG A 291 4.62 -0.19 -26.47
N ALA A 292 4.79 -0.30 -25.16
CA ALA A 292 4.02 -1.25 -24.37
C ALA A 292 2.52 -0.90 -24.38
N ALA A 293 2.16 0.38 -24.33
CA ALA A 293 0.78 0.84 -24.38
C ALA A 293 0.11 0.58 -25.73
N ALA A 294 0.82 0.82 -26.83
CA ALA A 294 0.33 0.55 -28.19
C ALA A 294 0.07 -0.96 -28.38
N ARG A 295 0.99 -1.80 -27.96
CA ARG A 295 0.83 -3.27 -28.01
C ARG A 295 -0.30 -3.74 -27.09
N HIS A 296 -0.38 -3.24 -25.85
CA HIS A 296 -1.37 -3.65 -24.86
C HIS A 296 -2.80 -3.29 -25.26
N TYR A 297 -3.04 -2.03 -25.65
CA TYR A 297 -4.39 -1.55 -25.92
C TYR A 297 -4.86 -1.78 -27.36
N PHE A 298 -3.94 -1.86 -28.32
CA PHE A 298 -4.28 -1.88 -29.74
C PHE A 298 -3.61 -3.00 -30.54
N SER A 299 -2.64 -3.72 -29.96
CA SER A 299 -1.85 -4.78 -30.62
C SER A 299 -1.08 -4.28 -31.85
N VAL A 300 -0.60 -3.01 -31.81
CA VAL A 300 0.20 -2.36 -32.87
C VAL A 300 1.50 -1.80 -32.31
N GLU A 301 2.45 -1.52 -33.20
CA GLU A 301 3.65 -0.79 -32.84
C GLU A 301 3.37 0.73 -32.75
N PRO A 302 4.18 1.51 -31.98
CA PRO A 302 3.98 2.95 -31.84
C PRO A 302 4.01 3.72 -33.15
N GLU A 303 4.79 3.21 -34.09
CA GLU A 303 4.96 3.77 -35.44
C GLU A 303 3.70 3.61 -36.30
N ASP A 304 2.84 2.62 -35.97
CA ASP A 304 1.61 2.27 -36.71
C ASP A 304 0.34 2.83 -36.06
N LEU A 305 0.48 3.54 -34.92
CA LEU A 305 -0.68 4.12 -34.22
C LEU A 305 -1.45 5.09 -35.12
N SER A 306 -2.74 4.87 -35.24
CA SER A 306 -3.64 5.84 -35.90
C SER A 306 -3.77 7.12 -35.04
N LEU A 307 -4.24 8.21 -35.65
CA LEU A 307 -4.51 9.47 -34.95
C LEU A 307 -5.50 9.26 -33.77
N SER A 308 -6.49 8.39 -33.95
CA SER A 308 -7.47 8.08 -32.92
C SER A 308 -6.82 7.38 -31.72
N GLU A 309 -6.02 6.38 -31.95
CA GLU A 309 -5.32 5.61 -30.89
C GLU A 309 -4.29 6.49 -30.17
N ALA A 310 -3.50 7.27 -30.92
CA ALA A 310 -2.53 8.20 -30.36
C ALA A 310 -3.19 9.24 -29.43
N THR A 311 -4.32 9.83 -29.85
CA THR A 311 -5.06 10.80 -29.03
C THR A 311 -5.70 10.18 -27.81
N LEU A 312 -6.15 8.91 -27.87
CA LEU A 312 -6.64 8.20 -26.71
C LEU A 312 -5.50 7.96 -25.71
N LEU A 313 -4.36 7.42 -26.15
CA LEU A 313 -3.19 7.21 -25.28
C LEU A 313 -2.71 8.51 -24.65
N ALA A 314 -2.58 9.59 -25.40
CA ALA A 314 -2.19 10.89 -24.87
C ALA A 314 -3.16 11.38 -23.77
N GLY A 315 -4.44 11.04 -23.88
CA GLY A 315 -5.44 11.36 -22.86
C GLY A 315 -5.27 10.63 -21.54
N LEU A 316 -4.71 9.40 -21.57
CA LEU A 316 -4.54 8.58 -20.37
C LEU A 316 -3.51 9.15 -19.39
N VAL A 317 -2.48 9.84 -19.90
CA VAL A 317 -1.31 10.28 -19.13
C VAL A 317 -1.67 11.14 -17.92
N GLN A 318 -2.73 11.92 -17.98
CA GLN A 318 -3.15 12.80 -16.88
C GLN A 318 -3.58 12.03 -15.61
N ALA A 319 -4.27 10.88 -15.78
CA ALA A 319 -4.80 10.09 -14.68
C ALA A 319 -4.91 8.60 -15.10
N PRO A 320 -3.78 7.95 -15.39
CA PRO A 320 -3.75 6.67 -16.08
C PRO A 320 -4.53 5.56 -15.38
N SER A 321 -4.41 5.43 -14.06
CA SER A 321 -5.16 4.42 -13.30
C SER A 321 -6.68 4.62 -13.32
N ARG A 322 -7.15 5.87 -13.46
CA ARG A 322 -8.59 6.19 -13.51
C ARG A 322 -9.16 6.12 -14.91
N LEU A 323 -8.32 6.36 -15.91
CA LEU A 323 -8.70 6.48 -17.32
C LEU A 323 -8.31 5.25 -18.14
N ALA A 324 -7.72 4.21 -17.53
CA ALA A 324 -7.41 2.96 -18.22
C ALA A 324 -8.66 2.46 -18.97
N PRO A 325 -8.58 2.30 -20.29
CA PRO A 325 -9.78 2.06 -21.12
C PRO A 325 -10.39 0.67 -20.89
N THR A 326 -9.64 -0.27 -20.34
CA THR A 326 -10.12 -1.59 -19.92
C THR A 326 -11.13 -1.52 -18.78
N GLY A 327 -10.96 -0.56 -17.86
CA GLY A 327 -11.88 -0.33 -16.73
C GLY A 327 -12.82 0.86 -16.93
N ASN A 328 -12.43 1.88 -17.74
CA ASN A 328 -13.19 3.12 -17.90
C ASN A 328 -13.11 3.68 -19.32
N LEU A 329 -13.62 2.93 -20.28
CA LEU A 329 -13.60 3.32 -21.70
C LEU A 329 -14.33 4.64 -21.96
N LYS A 330 -15.42 4.92 -21.25
CA LYS A 330 -16.15 6.19 -21.39
C LYS A 330 -15.29 7.37 -20.98
N GLY A 331 -14.64 7.31 -19.80
CA GLY A 331 -13.77 8.36 -19.32
C GLY A 331 -12.55 8.57 -20.22
N ALA A 332 -11.96 7.49 -20.75
CA ALA A 332 -10.87 7.54 -21.70
C ALA A 332 -11.28 8.28 -22.99
N ARG A 333 -12.44 7.95 -23.57
CA ARG A 333 -12.98 8.60 -24.77
C ARG A 333 -13.36 10.06 -24.53
N ASP A 334 -13.92 10.40 -23.39
CA ASP A 334 -14.22 11.80 -23.06
C ASP A 334 -12.94 12.61 -22.92
N ARG A 335 -11.89 12.04 -22.37
CA ARG A 335 -10.56 12.67 -22.32
C ARG A 335 -9.91 12.77 -23.69
N GLN A 336 -10.08 11.78 -24.57
CA GLN A 336 -9.63 11.81 -25.97
C GLN A 336 -10.20 13.03 -26.72
N LYS A 337 -11.49 13.34 -26.54
CA LYS A 337 -12.11 14.54 -27.14
C LYS A 337 -11.38 15.84 -26.75
N LEU A 338 -10.94 15.93 -25.48
CA LEU A 338 -10.18 17.08 -24.99
C LEU A 338 -8.79 17.15 -25.63
N VAL A 339 -8.13 15.99 -25.88
CA VAL A 339 -6.86 15.95 -26.60
C VAL A 339 -7.04 16.44 -28.03
N ILE A 340 -8.05 15.95 -28.74
CA ILE A 340 -8.36 16.36 -30.12
C ILE A 340 -8.64 17.87 -30.19
N ALA A 341 -9.47 18.41 -29.28
CA ALA A 341 -9.72 19.86 -29.20
C ALA A 341 -8.43 20.65 -28.95
N SER A 342 -7.56 20.14 -28.05
CA SER A 342 -6.26 20.76 -27.77
C SER A 342 -5.33 20.78 -28.96
N MET A 343 -5.36 19.75 -29.82
CA MET A 343 -4.58 19.69 -31.06
C MET A 343 -5.12 20.68 -32.10
N VAL A 344 -6.44 20.88 -32.20
CA VAL A 344 -7.06 21.90 -33.06
C VAL A 344 -6.66 23.30 -32.60
N ASP A 345 -6.80 23.59 -31.31
CA ASP A 345 -6.42 24.90 -30.72
C ASP A 345 -4.92 25.21 -30.88
N ALA A 346 -4.08 24.19 -30.91
CA ALA A 346 -2.64 24.32 -31.13
C ALA A 346 -2.29 24.42 -32.65
N GLY A 347 -3.25 24.29 -33.55
CA GLY A 347 -3.02 24.28 -34.99
C GLY A 347 -2.31 23.02 -35.51
N LEU A 348 -2.25 21.96 -34.72
CA LEU A 348 -1.58 20.69 -35.07
C LEU A 348 -2.42 19.81 -36.00
N ILE A 349 -3.74 19.98 -35.99
CA ILE A 349 -4.69 19.38 -36.92
C ILE A 349 -5.79 20.40 -37.26
N THR A 350 -6.38 20.27 -38.45
CA THR A 350 -7.53 21.10 -38.84
C THR A 350 -8.81 20.60 -38.19
N LYS A 351 -9.80 21.50 -38.00
CA LYS A 351 -11.12 21.13 -37.47
C LYS A 351 -11.78 20.06 -38.34
N ALA A 352 -11.71 20.20 -39.69
CA ALA A 352 -12.24 19.20 -40.62
C ALA A 352 -11.62 17.80 -40.38
N ARG A 353 -10.31 17.73 -40.08
CA ARG A 353 -9.65 16.47 -39.74
C ARG A 353 -10.10 15.92 -38.37
N ALA A 354 -10.28 16.80 -37.38
CA ALA A 354 -10.79 16.42 -36.06
C ALA A 354 -12.18 15.79 -36.13
N ASP A 355 -13.08 16.36 -36.95
CA ASP A 355 -14.44 15.88 -37.13
C ASP A 355 -14.53 14.50 -37.81
N THR A 356 -13.47 14.05 -38.49
CA THR A 356 -13.39 12.71 -39.11
C THR A 356 -12.84 11.61 -38.18
N ILE A 357 -12.36 11.95 -36.97
CA ILE A 357 -11.76 10.99 -36.04
C ILE A 357 -12.87 10.12 -35.42
N ARG A 358 -12.83 8.83 -35.74
CA ARG A 358 -13.69 7.84 -35.11
C ARG A 358 -13.09 7.41 -33.76
N PRO A 359 -13.91 7.02 -32.75
CA PRO A 359 -13.42 6.49 -31.50
C PRO A 359 -12.49 5.29 -31.73
N ALA A 360 -11.37 5.22 -30.99
CA ALA A 360 -10.46 4.10 -31.04
C ALA A 360 -11.15 2.79 -30.60
N VAL A 361 -10.84 1.72 -31.31
CA VAL A 361 -11.31 0.36 -30.97
C VAL A 361 -10.18 -0.34 -30.21
N LEU A 362 -10.49 -0.90 -29.06
CA LEU A 362 -9.51 -1.61 -28.25
C LEU A 362 -9.33 -3.04 -28.78
N HIS A 363 -8.09 -3.43 -28.92
CA HIS A 363 -7.66 -4.80 -29.23
C HIS A 363 -6.78 -5.30 -28.10
N VAL A 364 -7.36 -5.40 -26.88
CA VAL A 364 -6.62 -5.82 -25.69
C VAL A 364 -6.24 -7.27 -25.81
N THR A 365 -4.99 -7.54 -26.06
CA THR A 365 -4.43 -8.90 -26.02
C THR A 365 -4.18 -9.26 -24.56
N LYS A 366 -5.03 -10.10 -23.99
CA LYS A 366 -4.68 -10.78 -22.73
C LYS A 366 -3.67 -11.86 -23.11
N SER A 367 -2.40 -11.60 -22.85
CA SER A 367 -1.39 -12.63 -22.91
C SER A 367 -1.75 -13.69 -21.87
N LYS A 368 -1.69 -14.98 -22.25
CA LYS A 368 -1.83 -16.10 -21.30
C LYS A 368 -0.71 -16.09 -20.25
N ASP A 369 0.35 -15.33 -20.49
CA ASP A 369 1.54 -15.20 -19.66
C ASP A 369 1.54 -13.89 -18.84
N ASP A 370 0.46 -13.12 -18.82
CA ASP A 370 0.36 -11.92 -18.00
C ASP A 370 0.33 -12.30 -16.51
N LEU A 371 1.51 -12.20 -15.90
CA LEU A 371 1.65 -12.32 -14.46
C LEU A 371 0.80 -11.25 -13.76
N PRO A 372 0.16 -11.59 -12.63
CA PRO A 372 -0.61 -10.61 -11.89
C PRO A 372 0.27 -9.43 -11.49
N ASN A 373 -0.25 -8.21 -11.67
CA ASN A 373 0.42 -6.96 -11.33
C ASN A 373 0.67 -6.80 -9.83
N GLY A 374 0.14 -7.67 -9.03
CA GLY A 374 0.30 -7.71 -7.59
C GLY A 374 -0.61 -8.76 -6.99
N THR A 375 -0.22 -9.21 -5.82
CA THR A 375 -1.00 -10.04 -4.90
C THR A 375 -0.78 -9.50 -3.50
N TYR A 376 -1.55 -9.92 -2.54
CA TYR A 376 -1.35 -9.51 -1.15
C TYR A 376 0.07 -9.82 -0.65
N PHE A 377 0.62 -10.97 -1.04
CA PHE A 377 1.97 -11.37 -0.70
C PHE A 377 3.01 -10.51 -1.43
N ALA A 378 2.83 -10.33 -2.75
CA ALA A 378 3.76 -9.54 -3.55
C ALA A 378 3.87 -8.10 -3.06
N ASP A 379 2.75 -7.46 -2.68
CA ASP A 379 2.76 -6.10 -2.14
C ASP A 379 3.45 -6.01 -0.79
N TRP A 380 3.31 -7.04 0.03
CA TRP A 380 3.97 -7.09 1.34
C TRP A 380 5.48 -7.23 1.21
N VAL A 381 5.98 -8.07 0.28
CA VAL A 381 7.41 -8.35 0.12
C VAL A 381 8.13 -7.32 -0.76
N LEU A 382 7.40 -6.57 -1.59
CA LEU A 382 7.97 -5.65 -2.59
C LEU A 382 8.96 -4.60 -2.03
N PRO A 383 8.73 -3.96 -0.86
CA PRO A 383 9.72 -3.03 -0.29
C PRO A 383 11.06 -3.70 -0.05
N GLN A 384 11.06 -4.88 0.57
CA GLN A 384 12.28 -5.67 0.85
C GLN A 384 12.94 -6.15 -0.44
N ALA A 385 12.14 -6.61 -1.42
CA ALA A 385 12.66 -7.02 -2.73
C ALA A 385 13.32 -5.86 -3.48
N ARG A 386 12.82 -4.63 -3.35
CA ARG A 386 13.45 -3.43 -3.92
C ARG A 386 14.76 -3.07 -3.24
N ASP A 387 14.81 -3.19 -1.92
CA ASP A 387 16.02 -2.93 -1.15
C ASP A 387 17.11 -3.94 -1.51
N GLN A 388 16.76 -5.22 -1.65
CA GLN A 388 17.67 -6.29 -2.09
C GLN A 388 18.14 -6.09 -3.54
N ALA A 389 17.24 -5.72 -4.45
CA ALA A 389 17.55 -5.47 -5.85
C ALA A 389 18.46 -4.25 -6.08
N GLY A 390 18.64 -3.38 -5.07
CA GLY A 390 19.55 -2.23 -5.08
C GLY A 390 19.30 -1.31 -6.26
N GLY A 391 18.55 -0.31 -6.25
CA GLY A 391 18.37 0.82 -7.18
C GLY A 391 18.78 0.65 -8.67
N VAL A 392 18.74 -0.56 -9.22
CA VAL A 392 19.27 -0.91 -10.54
C VAL A 392 18.22 -0.66 -11.63
N SER A 393 18.68 -0.16 -12.75
CA SER A 393 17.88 0.19 -13.93
C SER A 393 17.55 -1.02 -14.86
N THR A 394 17.66 -2.25 -14.36
CA THR A 394 17.43 -3.49 -15.14
C THR A 394 16.35 -4.34 -14.51
N GLU A 395 15.77 -5.26 -15.28
CA GLU A 395 14.85 -6.26 -14.76
C GLU A 395 15.57 -7.12 -13.73
N GLN A 396 14.99 -7.20 -12.53
CA GLN A 396 15.50 -8.00 -11.42
C GLN A 396 14.54 -9.13 -11.13
N THR A 397 15.10 -10.30 -10.88
CA THR A 397 14.34 -11.47 -10.44
C THR A 397 14.68 -11.73 -8.98
N VAL A 398 13.66 -11.76 -8.12
CA VAL A 398 13.83 -11.98 -6.68
C VAL A 398 13.05 -13.21 -6.26
N GLN A 399 13.74 -14.16 -5.65
CA GLN A 399 13.13 -15.38 -5.12
C GLN A 399 12.49 -15.10 -3.77
N THR A 400 11.24 -15.57 -3.62
CA THR A 400 10.46 -15.39 -2.39
C THR A 400 10.25 -16.72 -1.68
N THR A 401 9.67 -16.66 -0.49
CA THR A 401 9.32 -17.85 0.31
C THR A 401 7.95 -18.40 0.00
N LEU A 402 7.16 -17.78 -0.90
CA LEU A 402 5.81 -18.22 -1.21
C LEU A 402 5.81 -19.58 -1.91
N GLU A 403 5.04 -20.52 -1.37
CA GLU A 403 4.83 -21.85 -1.95
C GLU A 403 3.51 -21.88 -2.72
N LEU A 404 3.56 -22.27 -4.00
CA LEU A 404 2.36 -22.20 -4.85
C LEU A 404 1.23 -23.12 -4.37
N ASN A 405 1.56 -24.31 -3.88
CA ASN A 405 0.55 -25.23 -3.36
C ASN A 405 -0.14 -24.68 -2.11
N ALA A 406 0.64 -24.12 -1.18
CA ALA A 406 0.12 -23.48 0.03
C ALA A 406 -0.73 -22.24 -0.30
N GLN A 407 -0.28 -21.40 -1.23
CA GLN A 407 -1.03 -20.23 -1.67
C GLN A 407 -2.36 -20.63 -2.32
N GLN A 408 -2.37 -21.61 -3.23
CA GLN A 408 -3.59 -22.10 -3.85
C GLN A 408 -4.54 -22.75 -2.84
N ALA A 409 -4.00 -23.46 -1.84
CA ALA A 409 -4.80 -24.02 -0.74
C ALA A 409 -5.49 -22.92 0.06
N ALA A 410 -4.75 -21.83 0.39
CA ALA A 410 -5.28 -20.67 1.12
C ALA A 410 -6.37 -19.93 0.34
N GLU A 411 -6.16 -19.71 -0.96
CA GLU A 411 -7.15 -19.08 -1.84
C GLU A 411 -8.43 -19.91 -1.99
N ARG A 412 -8.29 -21.23 -2.12
CA ARG A 412 -9.44 -22.16 -2.17
C ARG A 412 -10.20 -22.17 -0.84
N ALA A 413 -9.50 -22.26 0.29
CA ALA A 413 -10.11 -22.20 1.60
C ALA A 413 -10.85 -20.88 1.85
N ALA A 414 -10.27 -19.76 1.42
CA ALA A 414 -10.91 -18.45 1.50
C ALA A 414 -12.19 -18.36 0.63
N LYS A 415 -12.14 -18.90 -0.58
CA LYS A 415 -13.29 -18.95 -1.50
C LYS A 415 -14.41 -19.86 -0.98
N ASN A 416 -14.03 -21.03 -0.45
CA ASN A 416 -14.97 -22.01 0.09
C ASN A 416 -15.65 -21.55 1.40
N ALA A 417 -15.13 -20.50 2.06
CA ALA A 417 -15.72 -19.91 3.25
C ALA A 417 -17.13 -19.33 3.02
N GLY A 418 -17.55 -19.12 1.77
CA GLY A 418 -18.91 -18.67 1.42
C GLY A 418 -19.32 -17.32 2.00
N LEU A 419 -18.37 -16.41 2.23
CA LEU A 419 -18.61 -15.13 2.90
C LEU A 419 -19.43 -14.17 2.04
N ARG A 420 -20.56 -13.69 2.55
CA ARG A 420 -21.36 -12.66 1.92
C ARG A 420 -20.80 -11.26 2.20
N LYS A 421 -20.91 -10.78 3.43
CA LYS A 421 -20.48 -9.42 3.86
C LYS A 421 -19.07 -9.40 4.42
N SER A 422 -18.72 -10.35 5.27
CA SER A 422 -17.43 -10.37 5.97
C SER A 422 -16.25 -10.54 5.02
N GLN A 423 -15.11 -10.03 5.43
CA GLN A 423 -13.81 -10.23 4.81
C GLN A 423 -13.05 -11.38 5.50
N ILE A 424 -11.99 -11.83 4.85
CA ILE A 424 -11.12 -12.91 5.32
C ILE A 424 -9.66 -12.50 5.19
N ALA A 425 -8.84 -12.94 6.13
CA ALA A 425 -7.39 -12.97 5.94
C ALA A 425 -6.82 -14.32 6.40
N ILE A 426 -5.84 -14.82 5.66
CA ILE A 426 -5.11 -16.04 5.97
C ILE A 426 -3.62 -15.73 5.85
N VAL A 427 -2.84 -16.14 6.85
CA VAL A 427 -1.37 -16.14 6.81
C VAL A 427 -0.90 -17.53 7.17
N ALA A 428 -0.07 -18.11 6.32
CA ALA A 428 0.61 -19.37 6.62
C ALA A 428 2.12 -19.19 6.52
N MET A 429 2.86 -19.79 7.44
CA MET A 429 4.31 -19.75 7.49
C MET A 429 4.89 -21.03 8.05
N HIS A 430 6.15 -21.30 7.75
CA HIS A 430 6.92 -22.31 8.47
C HIS A 430 7.26 -21.82 9.89
N PRO A 431 7.58 -22.74 10.81
CA PRO A 431 7.94 -22.34 12.18
C PRO A 431 9.13 -21.36 12.27
N ASP A 432 10.01 -21.34 11.27
CA ASP A 432 11.15 -20.43 11.16
C ASP A 432 10.77 -19.00 10.73
N GLY A 433 9.51 -18.77 10.33
CA GLY A 433 8.97 -17.47 9.93
C GLY A 433 8.87 -17.25 8.43
N ARG A 434 9.31 -18.17 7.57
CA ARG A 434 9.14 -18.07 6.12
C ARG A 434 7.64 -18.13 5.78
N VAL A 435 7.11 -17.04 5.25
CA VAL A 435 5.68 -16.93 4.88
C VAL A 435 5.47 -17.64 3.55
N ILE A 436 4.66 -18.72 3.57
CA ILE A 436 4.41 -19.60 2.41
C ILE A 436 3.09 -19.29 1.69
N ALA A 437 2.13 -18.63 2.39
CA ALA A 437 0.88 -18.21 1.78
C ALA A 437 0.32 -16.97 2.49
N MET A 438 -0.35 -16.10 1.71
CA MET A 438 -0.99 -14.89 2.23
C MET A 438 -2.24 -14.52 1.43
N VAL A 439 -3.38 -14.43 2.12
CA VAL A 439 -4.65 -13.92 1.62
C VAL A 439 -5.06 -12.74 2.48
N GLY A 440 -5.22 -11.55 1.90
CA GLY A 440 -5.56 -10.33 2.62
C GLY A 440 -6.99 -9.84 2.41
N GLY A 441 -7.84 -10.61 1.73
CA GLY A 441 -9.25 -10.29 1.44
C GLY A 441 -9.87 -11.30 0.49
N LYS A 442 -11.15 -11.16 0.18
CA LYS A 442 -11.86 -12.06 -0.75
C LYS A 442 -11.36 -11.95 -2.19
N SER A 443 -10.99 -10.75 -2.61
CA SER A 443 -10.52 -10.45 -3.97
C SER A 443 -9.50 -9.32 -3.92
N TYR A 444 -8.29 -9.57 -4.43
CA TYR A 444 -7.24 -8.55 -4.54
C TYR A 444 -7.63 -7.46 -5.54
N GLY A 445 -8.27 -7.83 -6.66
CA GLY A 445 -8.71 -6.88 -7.68
C GLY A 445 -9.78 -5.89 -7.19
N GLU A 446 -10.65 -6.31 -6.28
CA GLU A 446 -11.67 -5.45 -5.68
C GLU A 446 -11.09 -4.58 -4.55
N SER A 447 -10.19 -5.12 -3.75
CA SER A 447 -9.59 -4.43 -2.62
C SER A 447 -8.14 -4.90 -2.39
N PRO A 448 -7.13 -4.11 -2.79
CA PRO A 448 -5.73 -4.43 -2.54
C PRO A 448 -5.32 -4.21 -1.07
N PHE A 449 -6.23 -3.72 -0.22
CA PHE A 449 -5.97 -3.56 1.21
C PHE A 449 -5.70 -4.91 1.87
N ASN A 450 -4.46 -5.11 2.31
CA ASN A 450 -4.01 -6.37 2.88
C ASN A 450 -4.37 -6.48 4.38
N ARG A 451 -5.46 -7.16 4.68
CA ARG A 451 -5.94 -7.30 6.07
C ARG A 451 -5.05 -8.19 6.92
N ALA A 452 -4.22 -9.01 6.31
CA ALA A 452 -3.25 -9.83 7.04
C ALA A 452 -2.12 -9.01 7.68
N THR A 453 -1.72 -7.91 7.03
CA THR A 453 -0.55 -7.11 7.42
C THR A 453 -0.88 -5.68 7.85
N GLN A 454 -1.90 -5.06 7.22
CA GLN A 454 -2.23 -3.65 7.42
C GLN A 454 -3.38 -3.43 8.42
N ALA A 455 -4.34 -4.35 8.50
CA ALA A 455 -5.42 -4.23 9.46
C ALA A 455 -4.92 -4.53 10.88
N ARG A 456 -5.32 -3.68 11.81
CA ARG A 456 -5.12 -3.87 13.26
C ARG A 456 -6.45 -4.28 13.87
N ARG A 457 -6.53 -5.55 14.31
CA ARG A 457 -7.77 -6.14 14.82
C ARG A 457 -7.55 -6.69 16.23
N GLN A 458 -8.62 -6.70 17.03
CA GLN A 458 -8.57 -7.29 18.34
C GLN A 458 -8.36 -8.81 18.23
N PRO A 459 -7.33 -9.38 18.84
CA PRO A 459 -7.06 -10.81 18.81
C PRO A 459 -8.06 -11.62 19.64
N GLY A 460 -8.81 -10.97 20.53
CA GLY A 460 -9.70 -11.65 21.46
C GLY A 460 -8.96 -12.73 22.24
N SER A 461 -9.59 -13.88 22.44
CA SER A 461 -9.02 -14.98 23.23
C SER A 461 -7.75 -15.63 22.66
N THR A 462 -7.33 -15.31 21.40
CA THR A 462 -6.00 -15.78 20.94
C THR A 462 -4.85 -15.10 21.69
N PHE A 463 -5.10 -13.93 22.31
CA PHE A 463 -4.12 -13.23 23.16
C PHE A 463 -3.82 -13.97 24.47
N LYS A 464 -4.69 -14.89 24.90
CA LYS A 464 -4.49 -15.70 26.12
C LYS A 464 -3.21 -16.54 26.07
N LEU A 465 -2.63 -16.81 24.90
CA LEU A 465 -1.30 -17.41 24.79
C LEU A 465 -0.28 -16.67 25.68
N PHE A 466 -0.27 -15.33 25.65
CA PHE A 466 0.70 -14.53 26.41
C PHE A 466 0.39 -14.52 27.90
N VAL A 467 -0.90 -14.54 28.29
CA VAL A 467 -1.33 -14.61 29.68
C VAL A 467 -0.87 -15.91 30.30
N TYR A 468 -1.09 -17.03 29.59
CA TYR A 468 -0.73 -18.35 30.10
C TYR A 468 0.79 -18.57 30.06
N LEU A 469 1.51 -18.01 29.05
CA LEU A 469 2.97 -18.01 29.08
C LEU A 469 3.51 -17.24 30.32
N ALA A 470 2.91 -16.11 30.68
CA ALA A 470 3.30 -15.37 31.87
C ALA A 470 3.04 -16.20 33.16
N ALA A 471 1.93 -16.97 33.21
CA ALA A 471 1.62 -17.86 34.34
C ALA A 471 2.60 -19.03 34.45
N LEU A 472 2.94 -19.67 33.31
CA LEU A 472 3.96 -20.75 33.26
C LEU A 472 5.36 -20.25 33.67
N ARG A 473 5.72 -19.03 33.24
CA ARG A 473 6.97 -18.35 33.68
C ARG A 473 6.95 -18.05 35.17
N GLY A 474 5.75 -17.79 35.72
CA GLY A 474 5.53 -17.59 37.15
C GLY A 474 5.46 -18.88 38.00
N GLY A 475 5.79 -20.05 37.40
CA GLY A 475 5.90 -21.34 38.12
C GLY A 475 4.62 -22.17 38.15
N MET A 476 3.55 -21.79 37.45
CA MET A 476 2.38 -22.65 37.28
C MET A 476 2.66 -23.72 36.20
N ASP A 477 1.90 -24.80 36.26
CA ASP A 477 1.90 -25.86 35.24
C ASP A 477 0.46 -26.14 34.77
N PRO A 478 0.26 -26.95 33.70
CA PRO A 478 -1.06 -27.22 33.13
C PRO A 478 -2.08 -27.83 34.11
N ASP A 479 -1.62 -28.51 35.17
CA ASP A 479 -2.46 -29.20 36.16
C ASP A 479 -2.69 -28.35 37.40
N SER A 480 -2.08 -27.17 37.49
CA SER A 480 -2.32 -26.21 38.59
C SER A 480 -3.80 -25.83 38.67
N ILE A 481 -4.37 -25.89 39.85
CA ILE A 481 -5.78 -25.55 40.09
C ILE A 481 -5.96 -24.02 40.06
N VAL A 482 -6.97 -23.58 39.36
CA VAL A 482 -7.39 -22.18 39.20
C VAL A 482 -8.90 -22.05 39.44
N ASP A 483 -9.33 -20.88 39.90
CA ASP A 483 -10.72 -20.59 40.20
C ASP A 483 -11.41 -19.85 39.04
N ASP A 484 -12.41 -20.48 38.42
CA ASP A 484 -13.26 -19.94 37.37
C ASP A 484 -14.55 -19.30 37.87
N SER A 485 -14.70 -19.09 39.21
CA SER A 485 -15.85 -18.38 39.76
C SER A 485 -15.85 -16.89 39.39
N PRO A 486 -17.00 -16.20 39.35
CA PRO A 486 -17.08 -14.78 39.04
C PRO A 486 -16.06 -13.94 39.82
N VAL A 487 -15.46 -12.95 39.17
CA VAL A 487 -14.46 -12.08 39.79
C VAL A 487 -14.74 -10.62 39.46
N GLN A 488 -14.37 -9.73 40.36
CA GLN A 488 -14.33 -8.29 40.14
C GLN A 488 -12.91 -7.80 40.37
N ILE A 489 -12.38 -7.03 39.40
CA ILE A 489 -11.03 -6.44 39.43
C ILE A 489 -11.19 -4.93 39.30
N GLY A 490 -11.15 -4.19 40.40
CA GLY A 490 -11.58 -2.80 40.44
C GLY A 490 -13.05 -2.67 40.02
N ASP A 491 -13.33 -1.86 39.01
CA ASP A 491 -14.68 -1.69 38.48
C ASP A 491 -15.02 -2.70 37.37
N TRP A 492 -14.05 -3.50 36.93
CA TRP A 492 -14.22 -4.45 35.83
C TRP A 492 -14.68 -5.82 36.31
N LYS A 493 -15.73 -6.36 35.67
CA LYS A 493 -16.31 -7.69 35.92
C LYS A 493 -16.20 -8.52 34.65
N PRO A 494 -15.12 -9.27 34.44
CA PRO A 494 -15.02 -10.16 33.27
C PRO A 494 -16.02 -11.32 33.42
N GLU A 495 -16.73 -11.61 32.32
CA GLU A 495 -17.66 -12.73 32.25
C GLU A 495 -17.19 -13.76 31.24
N ASN A 496 -17.46 -15.04 31.49
CA ASN A 496 -17.24 -16.10 30.52
C ASN A 496 -18.27 -16.00 29.35
N SER A 497 -17.88 -16.40 28.15
CA SER A 497 -18.63 -16.17 26.90
C SER A 497 -20.06 -16.76 26.96
N HIS A 498 -20.35 -17.76 27.78
CA HIS A 498 -21.65 -18.39 27.91
C HIS A 498 -22.30 -18.15 29.28
N GLY A 499 -21.76 -17.23 30.07
CA GLY A 499 -22.27 -16.95 31.42
C GLY A 499 -22.14 -18.10 32.41
N SER A 500 -21.42 -19.18 32.04
CA SER A 500 -21.22 -20.35 32.88
C SER A 500 -19.83 -20.33 33.54
N TYR A 501 -19.77 -20.82 34.77
CA TYR A 501 -18.57 -20.86 35.60
C TYR A 501 -18.37 -22.28 36.12
N ALA A 502 -17.12 -22.75 36.09
CA ALA A 502 -16.79 -24.14 36.43
C ALA A 502 -16.15 -24.31 37.82
N GLY A 503 -15.98 -23.22 38.58
CA GLY A 503 -15.34 -23.25 39.91
C GLY A 503 -13.87 -23.65 39.85
N GLN A 504 -13.45 -24.59 40.64
CA GLN A 504 -12.05 -25.06 40.69
C GLN A 504 -11.78 -26.02 39.53
N ILE A 505 -10.93 -25.59 38.60
CA ILE A 505 -10.52 -26.37 37.42
C ILE A 505 -9.01 -26.29 37.22
N THR A 506 -8.45 -27.16 36.38
CA THR A 506 -7.04 -27.08 36.04
C THR A 506 -6.77 -25.92 35.07
N LEU A 507 -5.54 -25.41 35.05
CA LEU A 507 -5.09 -24.40 34.13
C LEU A 507 -5.34 -24.86 32.67
N ARG A 508 -5.13 -26.13 32.35
CA ARG A 508 -5.41 -26.82 31.10
C ARG A 508 -6.88 -26.69 30.72
N GLN A 509 -7.79 -27.06 31.60
CA GLN A 509 -9.23 -26.96 31.38
C GLN A 509 -9.68 -25.51 31.17
N ALA A 510 -9.13 -24.58 31.94
CA ALA A 510 -9.42 -23.15 31.80
C ALA A 510 -8.98 -22.60 30.41
N PHE A 511 -7.81 -23.05 29.91
CA PHE A 511 -7.31 -22.64 28.57
C PHE A 511 -8.13 -23.28 27.44
N ALA A 512 -8.48 -24.56 27.56
CA ALA A 512 -9.29 -25.30 26.59
C ALA A 512 -10.69 -24.72 26.43
N LYS A 513 -11.35 -24.39 27.58
CA LYS A 513 -12.65 -23.70 27.63
C LYS A 513 -12.55 -22.20 27.31
N SER A 514 -11.33 -21.69 27.21
CA SER A 514 -11.08 -20.25 26.96
C SER A 514 -11.69 -19.33 28.02
N SER A 515 -11.63 -19.71 29.34
CA SER A 515 -12.19 -18.90 30.44
C SER A 515 -11.63 -17.48 30.44
N ASN A 516 -12.53 -16.50 30.44
CA ASN A 516 -12.19 -15.08 30.56
C ASN A 516 -11.82 -14.73 32.02
N VAL A 517 -12.53 -15.31 32.96
CA VAL A 517 -12.33 -15.07 34.39
C VAL A 517 -10.95 -15.54 34.81
N VAL A 518 -10.55 -16.76 34.44
CA VAL A 518 -9.22 -17.27 34.75
C VAL A 518 -8.13 -16.42 34.12
N ALA A 519 -8.28 -16.03 32.85
CA ALA A 519 -7.30 -15.16 32.19
C ALA A 519 -7.15 -13.81 32.93
N ALA A 520 -8.26 -13.22 33.36
CA ALA A 520 -8.25 -11.98 34.15
C ALA A 520 -7.55 -12.16 35.51
N ARG A 521 -7.86 -13.25 36.26
CA ARG A 521 -7.19 -13.58 37.51
C ARG A 521 -5.69 -13.82 37.37
N LEU A 522 -5.28 -14.52 36.30
CA LEU A 522 -3.86 -14.73 35.99
C LEU A 522 -3.15 -13.40 35.71
N THR A 523 -3.79 -12.52 34.92
CA THR A 523 -3.24 -11.18 34.63
C THR A 523 -3.16 -10.34 35.92
N GLN A 524 -4.14 -10.43 36.81
CA GLN A 524 -4.09 -9.77 38.12
C GLN A 524 -2.95 -10.32 38.99
N LYS A 525 -2.80 -11.66 39.02
CA LYS A 525 -1.80 -12.35 39.88
C LYS A 525 -0.36 -12.08 39.42
N PHE A 526 -0.08 -12.15 38.12
CA PHE A 526 1.28 -12.03 37.58
C PHE A 526 1.60 -10.61 37.11
N GLY A 527 0.60 -9.77 36.98
CA GLY A 527 0.69 -8.38 36.53
C GLY A 527 0.63 -8.19 35.02
N VAL A 528 0.04 -7.08 34.59
CA VAL A 528 -0.07 -6.64 33.20
C VAL A 528 1.30 -6.60 32.52
N ARG A 529 2.35 -6.16 33.22
CA ARG A 529 3.71 -6.09 32.69
C ARG A 529 4.27 -7.46 32.28
N ALA A 530 4.01 -8.52 33.06
CA ALA A 530 4.48 -9.87 32.73
C ALA A 530 3.81 -10.38 31.42
N VAL A 531 2.52 -10.12 31.28
CA VAL A 531 1.75 -10.47 30.05
C VAL A 531 2.24 -9.68 28.85
N THR A 532 2.42 -8.37 29.01
CA THR A 532 2.96 -7.50 27.94
C THR A 532 4.37 -7.92 27.53
N GLN A 533 5.23 -8.27 28.51
CA GLN A 533 6.58 -8.77 28.24
C GLN A 533 6.53 -10.09 27.47
N ALA A 534 5.66 -11.03 27.86
CA ALA A 534 5.48 -12.27 27.13
C ALA A 534 5.06 -12.04 25.67
N ALA A 535 4.18 -11.07 25.41
CA ALA A 535 3.78 -10.70 24.06
C ALA A 535 4.94 -10.05 23.26
N ARG A 536 5.70 -9.17 23.90
CA ARG A 536 6.89 -8.54 23.30
C ARG A 536 7.97 -9.55 22.94
N ASP A 537 8.23 -10.49 23.84
CA ASP A 537 9.21 -11.55 23.63
C ASP A 537 8.85 -12.41 22.41
N LEU A 538 7.56 -12.69 22.20
CA LEU A 538 7.08 -13.46 21.06
C LEU A 538 6.93 -12.61 19.76
N GLY A 539 7.33 -11.34 19.79
CA GLY A 539 7.44 -10.50 18.59
C GLY A 539 6.27 -9.55 18.33
N ILE A 540 5.32 -9.37 19.25
CA ILE A 540 4.27 -8.36 19.10
C ILE A 540 4.90 -6.97 19.23
N SER A 541 4.94 -6.21 18.14
CA SER A 541 5.54 -4.87 18.08
C SER A 541 4.52 -3.74 18.29
N THR A 542 3.25 -4.01 18.03
CA THR A 542 2.16 -3.03 18.21
C THR A 542 1.98 -2.62 19.68
N PRO A 543 1.55 -1.36 19.96
CA PRO A 543 1.25 -0.92 21.30
C PRO A 543 0.24 -1.86 22.00
N ILE A 544 0.53 -2.23 23.23
CA ILE A 544 -0.34 -3.06 24.09
C ILE A 544 -0.76 -2.17 25.26
N GLY A 545 -2.04 -2.19 25.62
CA GLY A 545 -2.58 -1.45 26.77
C GLY A 545 -1.92 -1.87 28.10
N ASP A 546 -2.08 -1.05 29.10
CA ASP A 546 -1.51 -1.24 30.46
C ASP A 546 -2.56 -1.59 31.52
N ASP A 547 -3.77 -1.94 31.09
CA ASP A 547 -4.88 -2.34 31.96
C ASP A 547 -5.15 -3.85 31.92
N ALA A 548 -5.90 -4.36 32.90
CA ALA A 548 -6.15 -5.78 33.02
C ALA A 548 -7.00 -6.40 31.90
N SER A 549 -7.70 -5.57 31.09
CA SER A 549 -8.52 -6.05 29.97
C SER A 549 -7.71 -6.66 28.83
N ILE A 550 -6.38 -6.42 28.80
CA ILE A 550 -5.48 -7.09 27.85
C ILE A 550 -5.58 -8.62 27.95
N ALA A 551 -5.97 -9.16 29.11
CA ALA A 551 -6.23 -10.59 29.29
C ALA A 551 -7.21 -11.16 28.26
N LEU A 552 -8.12 -10.33 27.76
CA LEU A 552 -9.14 -10.70 26.77
C LEU A 552 -8.78 -10.27 25.33
N GLY A 553 -7.58 -9.70 25.13
CA GLY A 553 -7.11 -9.28 23.81
C GLY A 553 -7.77 -8.00 23.31
N THR A 554 -7.90 -6.98 24.15
CA THR A 554 -8.45 -5.67 23.80
C THR A 554 -7.51 -4.84 22.92
N SER A 555 -6.20 -5.06 23.02
CA SER A 555 -5.19 -4.38 22.21
C SER A 555 -5.14 -4.95 20.79
N THR A 556 -5.18 -4.07 19.78
CA THR A 556 -5.20 -4.49 18.37
C THR A 556 -3.82 -4.90 17.87
N VAL A 557 -3.77 -6.00 17.09
CA VAL A 557 -2.55 -6.54 16.46
C VAL A 557 -2.81 -6.90 15.00
N SER A 558 -1.77 -7.08 14.19
CA SER A 558 -1.94 -7.66 12.85
C SER A 558 -2.00 -9.18 12.92
N LEU A 559 -2.71 -9.79 11.97
CA LEU A 559 -2.75 -11.25 11.88
C LEU A 559 -1.35 -11.84 11.66
N LEU A 560 -0.50 -11.17 10.90
CA LEU A 560 0.87 -11.60 10.63
C LEU A 560 1.71 -11.66 11.90
N GLU A 561 1.71 -10.59 12.74
CA GLU A 561 2.44 -10.59 14.02
C GLU A 561 1.93 -11.67 14.98
N LEU A 562 0.62 -11.82 15.04
CA LEU A 562 0.01 -12.81 15.92
C LEU A 562 0.32 -14.24 15.46
N THR A 563 0.29 -14.52 14.16
CA THR A 563 0.68 -15.83 13.60
C THR A 563 2.15 -16.14 13.88
N ALA A 564 3.04 -15.14 13.75
CA ALA A 564 4.47 -15.28 14.05
C ALA A 564 4.73 -15.56 15.55
N ALA A 565 3.91 -15.00 16.45
CA ALA A 565 3.98 -15.32 17.87
C ALA A 565 3.66 -16.81 18.15
N TYR A 566 2.67 -17.38 17.44
CA TYR A 566 2.39 -18.83 17.52
C TYR A 566 3.48 -19.66 16.83
N ALA A 567 4.08 -19.14 15.76
CA ALA A 567 5.25 -19.77 15.12
C ALA A 567 6.42 -19.87 16.09
N SER A 568 6.61 -18.91 16.99
CA SER A 568 7.63 -18.98 18.03
C SER A 568 7.45 -20.20 18.95
N VAL A 569 6.21 -20.57 19.27
CA VAL A 569 5.91 -21.77 20.08
C VAL A 569 6.15 -23.04 19.24
N ALA A 570 5.72 -23.06 17.99
CA ALA A 570 5.97 -24.18 17.09
C ALA A 570 7.46 -24.42 16.86
N ASN A 571 8.26 -23.35 16.70
CA ASN A 571 9.70 -23.38 16.50
C ASN A 571 10.52 -23.70 17.77
N GLY A 572 9.97 -23.46 18.96
CA GLY A 572 10.67 -23.62 20.23
C GLY A 572 11.68 -22.49 20.52
N SER A 573 11.64 -21.39 19.77
CA SER A 573 12.46 -20.18 20.01
C SER A 573 11.72 -18.92 19.59
N TYR A 574 12.03 -17.79 20.22
CA TYR A 574 11.36 -16.52 20.02
C TYR A 574 12.35 -15.33 20.02
N PRO A 575 12.00 -14.21 19.36
CA PRO A 575 10.87 -14.06 18.47
C PRO A 575 11.11 -14.71 17.11
N VAL A 576 10.07 -15.27 16.51
CA VAL A 576 10.06 -15.59 15.08
C VAL A 576 9.64 -14.35 14.32
N ARG A 577 10.43 -14.00 13.29
CA ARG A 577 10.16 -12.85 12.43
C ARG A 577 9.64 -13.31 11.07
N PRO A 578 8.50 -12.76 10.60
CA PRO A 578 8.01 -13.10 9.27
C PRO A 578 9.01 -12.71 8.16
N GLN A 579 9.30 -13.65 7.27
CA GLN A 579 10.21 -13.49 6.14
C GLN A 579 9.46 -13.80 4.84
N GLY A 580 9.68 -12.96 3.81
CA GLY A 580 9.04 -13.14 2.50
C GLY A 580 10.05 -13.39 1.38
N LEU A 581 11.34 -13.19 1.64
CA LEU A 581 12.42 -13.44 0.69
C LEU A 581 13.27 -14.63 1.15
N SER A 582 13.83 -15.36 0.20
CA SER A 582 14.81 -16.41 0.51
C SER A 582 16.15 -15.79 0.92
N ASP A 583 16.75 -16.35 1.96
CA ASP A 583 17.89 -15.78 2.70
C ASP A 583 19.24 -15.71 1.96
N ASP A 584 19.33 -16.02 0.66
CA ASP A 584 20.61 -16.25 -0.01
C ASP A 584 21.57 -15.05 -0.05
N GLU A 585 21.12 -13.82 0.25
CA GLU A 585 22.00 -12.63 0.25
C GLU A 585 21.98 -11.78 1.54
N ALA A 586 21.07 -11.99 2.47
CA ALA A 586 21.07 -11.30 3.78
C ALA A 586 22.21 -11.75 4.72
N ALA A 587 23.12 -12.58 4.22
CA ALA A 587 24.18 -13.24 5.00
C ALA A 587 25.32 -12.31 5.43
N SER A 588 25.37 -11.05 5.00
CA SER A 588 26.55 -10.19 5.22
C SER A 588 26.61 -9.51 6.59
N ASP A 589 25.52 -9.40 7.33
CA ASP A 589 25.56 -8.74 8.65
C ASP A 589 25.56 -9.76 9.80
N TRP A 590 26.74 -10.37 10.04
CA TRP A 590 26.95 -11.30 11.15
C TRP A 590 26.63 -10.69 12.52
N LEU A 591 26.78 -9.36 12.66
CA LEU A 591 26.56 -8.65 13.91
C LEU A 591 25.05 -8.55 14.20
N ALA A 592 24.25 -8.21 13.18
CA ALA A 592 22.79 -8.19 13.28
C ALA A 592 22.22 -9.59 13.59
N LYS A 593 22.76 -10.63 12.95
CA LYS A 593 22.42 -12.04 13.26
C LYS A 593 22.75 -12.41 14.71
N ARG A 594 23.88 -11.97 15.24
CA ARG A 594 24.31 -12.28 16.61
C ARG A 594 23.53 -11.50 17.67
N LEU A 595 23.21 -10.22 17.40
CA LEU A 595 22.43 -9.38 18.31
C LEU A 595 20.93 -9.66 18.26
N GLY A 596 20.45 -10.22 17.15
CA GLY A 596 19.05 -10.58 16.92
C GLY A 596 18.73 -12.06 17.02
N ALA A 597 19.66 -12.88 17.54
CA ALA A 597 19.46 -14.32 17.66
C ALA A 597 18.22 -14.66 18.54
N PRO A 598 17.35 -15.58 18.08
CA PRO A 598 16.17 -15.93 18.85
C PRO A 598 16.55 -16.63 20.16
N THR A 599 15.79 -16.34 21.21
CA THR A 599 15.94 -17.00 22.52
C THR A 599 15.20 -18.33 22.52
N ARG A 600 15.82 -19.40 23.00
CA ARG A 600 15.14 -20.70 23.14
C ARG A 600 14.20 -20.69 24.35
N PHE A 601 13.04 -21.31 24.17
CA PHE A 601 12.18 -21.59 25.30
C PHE A 601 12.85 -22.56 26.30
N ASN A 602 12.50 -22.45 27.57
CA ASN A 602 12.73 -23.54 28.49
C ASN A 602 11.91 -24.78 28.05
N GLY A 603 12.52 -25.95 27.99
CA GLY A 603 11.88 -27.17 27.46
C GLY A 603 10.53 -27.46 28.12
N ARG A 604 10.47 -27.42 29.49
CA ARG A 604 9.22 -27.63 30.23
C ARG A 604 8.14 -26.62 29.86
N GLN A 605 8.49 -25.35 29.81
CA GLN A 605 7.53 -24.30 29.43
C GLN A 605 7.00 -24.49 28.00
N LEU A 606 7.82 -24.95 27.06
CA LEU A 606 7.43 -25.24 25.71
C LEU A 606 6.47 -26.43 25.63
N ASP A 607 6.78 -27.50 26.35
CA ASP A 607 5.94 -28.71 26.41
C ASP A 607 4.60 -28.39 27.09
N ASP A 608 4.60 -27.59 28.14
CA ASP A 608 3.39 -27.10 28.80
C ASP A 608 2.51 -26.28 27.87
N LEU A 609 3.11 -25.31 27.11
CA LEU A 609 2.37 -24.51 26.10
C LEU A 609 1.78 -25.36 24.98
N ARG A 610 2.55 -26.33 24.47
CA ARG A 610 2.08 -27.25 23.43
C ARG A 610 0.93 -28.11 23.98
N SER A 611 1.06 -28.63 25.20
CA SER A 611 -0.01 -29.36 25.85
C SER A 611 -1.29 -28.53 26.00
N LEU A 612 -1.19 -27.28 26.44
CA LEU A 612 -2.33 -26.38 26.54
C LEU A 612 -2.99 -26.16 25.16
N LEU A 613 -2.20 -25.88 24.12
CA LEU A 613 -2.69 -25.62 22.76
C LEU A 613 -3.29 -26.87 22.09
N GLY A 614 -2.76 -28.06 22.39
CA GLY A 614 -3.30 -29.35 21.94
C GLY A 614 -4.69 -29.62 22.52
N THR A 615 -4.84 -29.45 23.86
CA THR A 615 -6.11 -29.67 24.53
C THR A 615 -7.24 -28.77 24.00
N VAL A 616 -6.93 -27.54 23.52
CA VAL A 616 -7.95 -26.68 22.88
C VAL A 616 -8.57 -27.36 21.66
N VAL A 617 -7.78 -28.10 20.89
CA VAL A 617 -8.24 -28.75 19.65
C VAL A 617 -8.84 -30.13 19.96
N GLU A 618 -8.29 -30.85 20.96
CA GLU A 618 -8.75 -32.19 21.34
C GLU A 618 -10.10 -32.13 22.07
N ASP A 619 -10.22 -31.28 23.08
CA ASP A 619 -11.38 -31.23 23.96
C ASP A 619 -11.94 -29.80 24.24
N GLY A 620 -11.42 -28.80 23.53
CA GLY A 620 -11.79 -27.42 23.78
C GLY A 620 -12.57 -26.77 22.67
N THR A 621 -12.49 -25.43 22.63
CA THR A 621 -13.16 -24.56 21.66
C THR A 621 -12.62 -24.73 20.24
N GLY A 622 -11.49 -25.41 20.05
CA GLY A 622 -10.81 -25.56 18.77
C GLY A 622 -11.12 -26.85 18.01
N ARG A 623 -12.05 -27.70 18.47
CA ARG A 623 -12.39 -29.01 17.84
C ARG A 623 -12.67 -28.92 16.34
N GLY A 624 -13.26 -27.83 15.87
CA GLY A 624 -13.51 -27.59 14.46
C GLY A 624 -12.26 -27.56 13.56
N ALA A 625 -11.07 -27.42 14.16
CA ALA A 625 -9.78 -27.42 13.48
C ALA A 625 -9.04 -28.75 13.54
N ALA A 626 -9.59 -29.79 14.19
CA ALA A 626 -8.91 -31.07 14.39
C ALA A 626 -8.52 -31.72 13.07
N LEU A 627 -7.27 -32.23 13.01
CA LEU A 627 -6.69 -32.98 11.89
C LEU A 627 -6.31 -34.39 12.38
N PRO A 628 -6.11 -35.35 11.46
CA PRO A 628 -5.65 -36.71 11.82
C PRO A 628 -4.18 -36.77 12.28
N ILE A 629 -3.57 -35.63 12.54
CA ILE A 629 -2.20 -35.45 13.05
C ILE A 629 -2.22 -34.51 14.26
N PRO A 630 -1.18 -34.50 15.13
CA PRO A 630 -1.11 -33.59 16.26
C PRO A 630 -1.34 -32.15 15.85
N THR A 631 -2.36 -31.54 16.43
CA THR A 631 -2.85 -30.22 16.05
C THR A 631 -2.91 -29.33 17.29
N TYR A 632 -2.40 -28.14 17.16
CA TYR A 632 -2.26 -27.16 18.23
C TYR A 632 -2.89 -25.84 17.80
N GLY A 633 -3.68 -25.20 18.67
CA GLY A 633 -4.27 -23.94 18.25
C GLY A 633 -5.09 -23.24 19.32
N LYS A 634 -5.60 -22.07 18.98
CA LYS A 634 -6.44 -21.25 19.84
C LYS A 634 -7.48 -20.49 19.05
N THR A 635 -8.71 -20.50 19.53
CA THR A 635 -9.82 -19.69 19.03
C THR A 635 -9.79 -18.28 19.60
N GLY A 636 -10.23 -17.29 18.85
CA GLY A 636 -10.47 -15.92 19.26
C GLY A 636 -11.82 -15.42 18.78
N THR A 637 -12.56 -14.78 19.66
CA THR A 637 -13.81 -14.09 19.34
C THR A 637 -13.81 -12.79 20.14
N THR A 638 -14.16 -11.68 19.50
CA THR A 638 -14.30 -10.39 20.18
C THR A 638 -15.76 -10.12 20.55
N GLN A 639 -15.98 -9.07 21.34
CA GLN A 639 -17.34 -8.64 21.70
C GLN A 639 -18.18 -8.42 20.44
N ASP A 640 -19.46 -8.73 20.50
CA ASP A 640 -20.43 -8.62 19.40
C ASP A 640 -20.02 -9.43 18.15
N ASN A 641 -19.11 -10.40 18.29
CA ASN A 641 -18.61 -11.21 17.17
C ASN A 641 -18.05 -10.38 16.02
N ARG A 642 -17.41 -9.22 16.31
CA ARG A 642 -16.84 -8.31 15.29
C ARG A 642 -15.66 -8.93 14.58
N ASP A 643 -14.79 -9.62 15.32
CA ASP A 643 -13.63 -10.37 14.82
C ASP A 643 -13.70 -11.82 15.34
N ALA A 644 -13.45 -12.76 14.46
CA ALA A 644 -13.31 -14.16 14.78
C ALA A 644 -12.02 -14.71 14.18
N LEU A 645 -11.23 -15.39 15.00
CA LEU A 645 -9.90 -15.89 14.67
C LEU A 645 -9.73 -17.35 15.04
N PHE A 646 -8.90 -18.05 14.27
CA PHE A 646 -8.26 -19.28 14.70
C PHE A 646 -6.78 -19.22 14.29
N ILE A 647 -5.90 -19.51 15.25
CA ILE A 647 -4.45 -19.59 14.97
C ILE A 647 -3.94 -20.90 15.55
N GLY A 648 -3.21 -21.63 14.72
CA GLY A 648 -2.70 -22.92 15.12
C GLY A 648 -1.61 -23.44 14.19
N TYR A 649 -1.07 -24.62 14.52
CA TYR A 649 -0.05 -25.27 13.74
C TYR A 649 -0.20 -26.80 13.76
N ALA A 650 0.20 -27.42 12.67
CA ALA A 650 0.29 -28.88 12.51
C ALA A 650 1.25 -29.18 11.35
N GLY A 651 1.90 -30.33 11.35
CA GLY A 651 2.70 -30.81 10.19
C GLY A 651 3.77 -29.85 9.70
N GLY A 652 4.35 -29.01 10.58
CA GLY A 652 5.38 -28.03 10.19
C GLY A 652 4.85 -26.74 9.54
N ILE A 653 3.54 -26.50 9.56
CA ILE A 653 2.90 -25.26 9.07
C ILE A 653 2.17 -24.56 10.23
N VAL A 654 2.38 -23.28 10.37
CA VAL A 654 1.66 -22.38 11.28
C VAL A 654 0.73 -21.50 10.45
N CYS A 655 -0.55 -21.48 10.80
CA CYS A 655 -1.54 -20.70 10.05
C CYS A 655 -2.44 -19.91 10.98
N GLY A 656 -2.70 -18.65 10.61
CA GLY A 656 -3.69 -17.78 11.23
C GLY A 656 -4.79 -17.44 10.24
N VAL A 657 -6.05 -17.55 10.69
CA VAL A 657 -7.25 -17.16 9.94
C VAL A 657 -8.01 -16.09 10.74
N TRP A 658 -8.38 -15.02 10.07
CA TRP A 658 -9.23 -13.96 10.59
C TRP A 658 -10.45 -13.74 9.69
N LEU A 659 -11.59 -13.50 10.31
CA LEU A 659 -12.86 -13.13 9.68
C LEU A 659 -13.46 -11.93 10.41
N GLY A 660 -13.98 -10.95 9.66
CA GLY A 660 -14.60 -9.75 10.23
C GLY A 660 -15.06 -8.78 9.16
N ASN A 661 -15.71 -7.69 9.56
CA ASN A 661 -16.12 -6.62 8.65
C ASN A 661 -15.13 -5.46 8.68
N ASP A 662 -14.89 -4.81 7.53
CA ASP A 662 -13.98 -3.66 7.43
C ASP A 662 -14.46 -2.47 8.27
N ASP A 663 -15.77 -2.27 8.33
CA ASP A 663 -16.44 -1.22 9.11
C ASP A 663 -16.55 -1.54 10.61
N ASN A 664 -15.97 -2.65 11.06
CA ASN A 664 -16.05 -3.13 12.43
C ASN A 664 -17.49 -3.40 12.93
N SER A 665 -18.45 -3.57 12.03
CA SER A 665 -19.81 -3.93 12.40
C SER A 665 -19.88 -5.37 12.94
N PRO A 666 -20.84 -5.68 13.84
CA PRO A 666 -21.04 -7.03 14.36
C PRO A 666 -21.34 -8.07 13.28
N ASN A 667 -20.96 -9.32 13.55
CA ASN A 667 -21.27 -10.49 12.74
C ASN A 667 -21.99 -11.54 13.61
N PRO A 668 -23.31 -11.46 13.80
CA PRO A 668 -24.04 -12.40 14.62
C PRO A 668 -23.78 -13.85 14.20
N GLY A 669 -23.49 -14.73 15.17
CA GLY A 669 -23.17 -16.13 14.93
C GLY A 669 -21.74 -16.43 14.47
N LEU A 670 -20.90 -15.41 14.19
CA LEU A 670 -19.50 -15.62 13.85
C LEU A 670 -18.66 -15.82 15.10
N SER A 671 -18.04 -16.97 15.25
CA SER A 671 -17.14 -17.30 16.38
C SER A 671 -15.85 -17.95 15.89
N GLY A 672 -14.79 -17.87 16.68
CA GLY A 672 -13.50 -18.48 16.37
C GLY A 672 -13.55 -20.02 16.32
N SER A 673 -14.46 -20.64 17.07
CA SER A 673 -14.71 -22.10 17.06
C SER A 673 -15.46 -22.57 15.81
N GLY A 674 -16.17 -21.66 15.14
CA GLY A 674 -16.98 -21.94 13.96
C GLY A 674 -16.20 -21.87 12.64
N LEU A 675 -16.54 -20.88 11.81
CA LEU A 675 -16.01 -20.75 10.45
C LEU A 675 -14.49 -20.57 10.37
N PRO A 676 -13.82 -19.74 11.21
CA PRO A 676 -12.35 -19.62 11.14
C PRO A 676 -11.61 -20.95 11.37
N ALA A 677 -12.06 -21.77 12.35
CA ALA A 677 -11.48 -23.08 12.61
C ALA A 677 -11.67 -24.05 11.43
N ARG A 678 -12.86 -24.04 10.80
CA ARG A 678 -13.13 -24.87 9.61
C ARG A 678 -12.31 -24.41 8.39
N VAL A 679 -12.17 -23.11 8.15
CA VAL A 679 -11.32 -22.55 7.07
C VAL A 679 -9.86 -22.93 7.31
N TRP A 680 -9.38 -22.83 8.54
CA TRP A 680 -8.05 -23.26 8.92
C TRP A 680 -7.83 -24.76 8.64
N ARG A 681 -8.78 -25.59 9.03
CA ARG A 681 -8.76 -27.05 8.76
C ARG A 681 -8.75 -27.36 7.26
N ASP A 682 -9.59 -26.69 6.45
CA ASP A 682 -9.65 -26.89 4.99
C ASP A 682 -8.32 -26.47 4.35
N PHE A 683 -7.74 -25.34 4.77
CA PHE A 683 -6.43 -24.91 4.31
C PHE A 683 -5.34 -25.95 4.65
N MET A 684 -5.24 -26.31 5.94
CA MET A 684 -4.19 -27.22 6.40
C MET A 684 -4.28 -28.61 5.77
N ALA A 685 -5.49 -29.13 5.60
CA ALA A 685 -5.69 -30.39 4.93
C ALA A 685 -5.16 -30.41 3.50
N ARG A 686 -5.43 -29.32 2.76
CA ARG A 686 -4.95 -29.17 1.38
C ARG A 686 -3.45 -28.91 1.31
N ALA A 687 -2.92 -28.06 2.19
CA ALA A 687 -1.50 -27.72 2.22
C ALA A 687 -0.62 -28.92 2.61
N LEU A 688 -1.13 -29.81 3.47
CA LEU A 688 -0.44 -31.01 3.95
C LEU A 688 -0.85 -32.30 3.21
N ASP A 689 -1.69 -32.19 2.17
CA ASP A 689 -2.24 -33.34 1.40
C ASP A 689 -2.89 -34.42 2.31
N LEU A 690 -3.62 -33.97 3.32
CA LEU A 690 -4.31 -34.85 4.26
C LEU A 690 -5.70 -35.22 3.75
N ARG A 691 -6.03 -36.52 3.74
CA ARG A 691 -7.40 -36.98 3.52
C ARG A 691 -8.21 -36.80 4.81
N ILE A 692 -9.10 -35.82 4.81
CA ILE A 692 -10.04 -35.65 5.92
C ILE A 692 -11.35 -36.32 5.53
N PRO A 693 -11.88 -37.25 6.35
CA PRO A 693 -13.24 -37.76 6.15
C PRO A 693 -14.24 -36.60 6.20
N PRO A 694 -15.36 -36.67 5.47
CA PRO A 694 -16.45 -35.71 5.64
C PRO A 694 -16.79 -35.58 7.11
N PRO A 695 -17.17 -34.39 7.60
CA PRO A 695 -17.59 -34.23 8.98
C PRO A 695 -18.75 -35.21 9.24
N GLU A 696 -18.61 -36.02 10.26
CA GLU A 696 -19.74 -36.79 10.74
C GLU A 696 -20.89 -35.83 11.04
N PRO A 697 -22.12 -36.11 10.61
CA PRO A 697 -23.25 -35.28 10.98
C PRO A 697 -23.26 -35.24 12.50
N THR A 698 -23.04 -34.05 13.06
CA THR A 698 -23.15 -33.81 14.52
C THR A 698 -24.60 -34.11 14.89
N VAL A 699 -24.86 -35.25 15.43
CA VAL A 699 -26.06 -35.53 16.19
C VAL A 699 -25.91 -34.69 17.45
N GLU A 700 -26.54 -33.53 17.48
CA GLU A 700 -26.66 -32.77 18.73
C GLU A 700 -27.48 -33.60 19.72
N PRO A 701 -27.01 -33.82 20.95
CA PRO A 701 -27.74 -34.61 21.93
C PRO A 701 -28.76 -33.71 22.68
N ASP A 702 -29.60 -32.99 21.98
CA ASP A 702 -30.72 -32.27 22.58
C ASP A 702 -31.97 -32.52 21.71
N GLY A 703 -32.82 -33.37 22.28
CA GLY A 703 -34.21 -33.79 22.16
C GLY A 703 -35.19 -33.00 21.31
N ASN A 704 -34.80 -32.45 20.17
CA ASN A 704 -35.71 -32.05 19.15
C ASN A 704 -35.61 -33.02 17.98
N GLU A 705 -36.58 -33.92 17.85
CA GLU A 705 -36.83 -34.68 16.65
C GLU A 705 -36.98 -33.68 15.50
N VAL A 706 -35.96 -33.65 14.63
CA VAL A 706 -36.06 -32.91 13.35
C VAL A 706 -37.15 -33.59 12.55
N THR A 707 -38.29 -32.92 12.45
CA THR A 707 -39.42 -33.45 11.69
C THR A 707 -39.11 -33.37 10.19
N LEU A 708 -39.76 -34.27 9.42
CA LEU A 708 -39.64 -34.28 7.95
C LEU A 708 -39.93 -32.88 7.34
N ASP A 709 -40.78 -32.11 8.01
CA ASP A 709 -41.15 -30.74 7.63
C ASP A 709 -39.97 -29.75 7.78
N ASP A 710 -39.08 -29.89 8.77
CA ASP A 710 -37.90 -29.05 8.93
C ASP A 710 -36.85 -29.31 7.85
N VAL A 711 -36.75 -30.58 7.40
CA VAL A 711 -35.89 -30.96 6.28
C VAL A 711 -36.42 -30.43 4.95
N LEU A 712 -37.76 -30.50 4.76
CA LEU A 712 -38.40 -29.97 3.54
C LEU A 712 -38.34 -28.44 3.46
N ASN A 713 -38.49 -27.76 4.58
CA ASN A 713 -38.36 -26.30 4.63
C ASN A 713 -36.89 -25.86 4.38
N GLY A 714 -35.90 -26.59 4.92
CA GLY A 714 -34.47 -26.34 4.63
C GLY A 714 -34.10 -26.56 3.17
N VAL A 715 -34.72 -27.53 2.49
CA VAL A 715 -34.56 -27.79 1.05
C VAL A 715 -35.26 -26.71 0.23
N GLY A 716 -36.44 -26.21 0.69
CA GLY A 716 -37.16 -25.10 0.05
C GLY A 716 -36.32 -23.80 0.02
N ASP A 717 -35.68 -23.45 1.15
CA ASP A 717 -34.82 -22.29 1.25
C ASP A 717 -33.54 -22.43 0.41
N PHE A 718 -33.02 -23.65 0.26
CA PHE A 718 -31.87 -23.91 -0.59
C PHE A 718 -32.18 -23.76 -2.08
N ILE A 719 -33.40 -24.16 -2.52
CA ILE A 719 -33.86 -24.04 -3.91
C ILE A 719 -34.17 -22.59 -4.25
N GLN A 720 -34.75 -21.81 -3.33
CA GLN A 720 -35.01 -20.37 -3.52
C GLN A 720 -33.68 -19.54 -3.58
N GLY A 721 -32.60 -20.01 -3.00
CA GLY A 721 -31.30 -19.36 -3.04
C GLY A 721 -30.48 -19.59 -4.32
N THR A 722 -30.85 -20.55 -5.18
CA THR A 722 -30.07 -20.92 -6.37
C THR A 722 -30.56 -20.31 -7.69
N GLY A 723 -31.65 -19.55 -7.69
CA GLY A 723 -32.05 -18.73 -8.85
C GLY A 723 -32.28 -19.50 -10.16
N ILE A 724 -32.72 -20.78 -10.09
CA ILE A 724 -33.15 -21.54 -11.27
C ILE A 724 -34.68 -21.45 -11.35
N GLU A 725 -35.17 -20.52 -12.15
CA GLU A 725 -36.58 -20.52 -12.59
C GLU A 725 -36.83 -21.72 -13.50
N THR A 726 -37.40 -22.79 -12.97
CA THR A 726 -38.07 -23.83 -13.79
C THR A 726 -39.47 -23.43 -13.97
N GLN A 727 -39.83 -22.94 -15.16
CA GLN A 727 -41.22 -22.85 -15.61
C GLN A 727 -41.82 -24.25 -15.71
N VAL A 728 -42.65 -24.57 -14.74
CA VAL A 728 -43.57 -25.73 -14.86
C VAL A 728 -44.80 -25.24 -15.61
N VAL A 729 -44.96 -25.67 -16.82
CA VAL A 729 -46.20 -25.50 -17.62
C VAL A 729 -47.17 -26.55 -17.14
N PRO A 730 -48.40 -26.21 -16.66
CA PRO A 730 -49.44 -27.19 -16.47
C PRO A 730 -50.13 -27.47 -17.81
N GLU A 731 -50.13 -28.73 -18.23
CA GLU A 731 -50.99 -29.22 -19.30
C GLU A 731 -52.49 -29.18 -18.91
N GLY A 732 -53.30 -28.61 -19.81
CA GLY A 732 -54.68 -28.94 -20.00
C GLY A 732 -55.73 -28.06 -19.33
N VAL A 733 -56.25 -27.05 -20.04
CA VAL A 733 -57.70 -26.74 -20.16
C VAL A 733 -57.92 -26.02 -21.50
N ASP A 734 -58.99 -26.42 -22.16
CA ASP A 734 -59.46 -26.10 -23.52
C ASP A 734 -59.67 -24.59 -23.82
N PRO A 735 -59.58 -24.20 -25.10
CA PRO A 735 -59.82 -22.83 -25.54
C PRO A 735 -61.28 -22.67 -25.92
N ASP A 736 -61.97 -21.74 -25.25
CA ASP A 736 -63.09 -20.93 -25.82
C ASP A 736 -63.75 -20.11 -24.72
N GLU A 737 -63.42 -18.81 -24.69
CA GLU A 737 -64.41 -17.76 -24.48
C GLU A 737 -63.75 -16.38 -24.67
N GLN A 738 -64.28 -15.71 -25.69
CA GLN A 738 -63.99 -14.34 -26.06
C GLN A 738 -64.64 -13.36 -25.09
N GLY A 739 -63.95 -12.29 -24.68
CA GLY A 739 -64.53 -11.19 -23.94
C GLY A 739 -63.57 -9.97 -23.94
N GLU A 740 -64.00 -8.95 -24.65
CA GLU A 740 -63.33 -7.68 -24.93
C GLU A 740 -62.87 -6.87 -23.70
N ALA A 741 -61.88 -6.05 -23.94
CA ALA A 741 -61.28 -5.05 -23.08
C ALA A 741 -62.22 -3.97 -22.53
N PRO A 742 -61.85 -3.17 -21.51
CA PRO A 742 -61.17 -1.91 -21.86
C PRO A 742 -59.96 -1.53 -20.97
N ILE A 743 -59.13 -0.76 -21.63
CA ILE A 743 -57.96 -0.02 -21.15
C ILE A 743 -58.37 0.99 -20.07
N ASP A 744 -57.75 0.94 -18.90
CA ASP A 744 -57.75 2.12 -18.03
C ASP A 744 -56.35 2.29 -17.39
N ARG A 745 -55.79 3.52 -17.50
CA ARG A 745 -54.48 3.95 -17.01
C ARG A 745 -54.58 4.24 -15.51
N PRO A 746 -53.65 3.86 -14.67
CA PRO A 746 -53.56 4.37 -13.31
C PRO A 746 -52.83 5.69 -13.26
N ALA A 747 -53.49 6.66 -12.67
CA ALA A 747 -53.02 7.97 -12.32
C ALA A 747 -52.03 7.93 -11.15
N ASP A 748 -51.05 8.78 -11.28
CA ASP A 748 -50.08 9.30 -10.32
C ASP A 748 -50.71 9.54 -8.92
N ARG A 749 -50.28 8.83 -7.87
CA ARG A 749 -50.52 9.15 -6.47
C ARG A 749 -49.23 9.29 -5.69
N ARG A 750 -48.81 10.54 -5.52
CA ARG A 750 -47.86 10.94 -4.46
C ARG A 750 -48.56 10.82 -3.09
N PRO A 751 -47.88 10.30 -2.06
CA PRO A 751 -48.43 10.35 -0.70
C PRO A 751 -48.30 11.76 -0.11
N ARG A 752 -49.42 12.21 0.52
CA ARG A 752 -49.54 13.44 1.29
C ARG A 752 -48.67 13.36 2.55
N ARG A 753 -47.94 14.45 2.84
CA ARG A 753 -47.30 14.72 4.14
C ARG A 753 -48.38 15.23 5.10
N ASP A 754 -48.43 14.62 6.28
CA ASP A 754 -49.11 15.18 7.45
C ASP A 754 -48.22 16.22 8.15
N PRO A 755 -48.76 17.29 8.76
CA PRO A 755 -47.99 18.35 9.39
C PRO A 755 -47.50 17.93 10.77
N ALA A 756 -46.21 18.29 11.05
CA ALA A 756 -45.56 18.12 12.33
C ALA A 756 -46.03 19.21 13.36
N PRO A 757 -46.04 18.91 14.67
CA PRO A 757 -46.32 19.89 15.71
C PRO A 757 -45.09 20.76 15.99
N ASP A 758 -45.35 22.04 16.26
CA ASP A 758 -44.41 23.10 16.63
C ASP A 758 -43.64 22.80 17.93
N GLY A 759 -42.36 23.12 17.90
CA GLY A 759 -41.63 23.45 19.11
C GLY A 759 -40.40 22.60 19.44
N ALA A 760 -39.30 22.76 18.67
CA ALA A 760 -37.94 22.50 19.19
C ALA A 760 -36.92 23.37 18.42
N PRO A 761 -35.92 23.96 19.10
CA PRO A 761 -34.90 24.80 18.45
C PRO A 761 -33.88 23.99 17.64
N PRO A 762 -33.25 24.59 16.60
CA PRO A 762 -32.32 23.88 15.71
C PRO A 762 -30.99 23.57 16.40
N PRO A 763 -30.32 22.46 16.05
CA PRO A 763 -29.00 22.16 16.59
C PRO A 763 -27.94 23.03 15.90
N ASP A 764 -27.00 23.51 16.71
CA ASP A 764 -25.82 24.27 16.36
C ASP A 764 -24.98 23.58 15.26
N ARG A 765 -24.60 24.41 14.29
CA ARG A 765 -23.60 24.06 13.26
C ARG A 765 -22.22 24.10 13.92
N PHE A 766 -21.60 22.96 14.09
CA PHE A 766 -20.17 22.86 14.37
C PHE A 766 -19.36 23.36 13.16
N ARG A 767 -18.63 24.44 13.35
CA ARG A 767 -17.48 24.83 12.54
C ARG A 767 -16.26 24.02 13.00
N PRO A 768 -15.40 23.54 12.11
CA PRO A 768 -14.11 22.99 12.53
C PRO A 768 -13.18 24.14 12.88
N ASP A 769 -12.69 24.10 14.10
CA ASP A 769 -11.68 25.00 14.64
C ASP A 769 -10.28 24.57 14.14
N ASP A 770 -9.59 25.54 13.51
CA ASP A 770 -8.16 25.52 13.26
C ASP A 770 -7.39 25.45 14.59
N ARG A 771 -6.67 24.39 14.83
CA ARG A 771 -5.53 24.41 15.74
C ARG A 771 -4.27 23.89 15.06
N ARG A 772 -3.46 24.86 14.63
CA ARG A 772 -2.01 24.75 14.54
C ARG A 772 -1.44 24.65 15.97
N GLY A 773 -0.45 23.85 16.14
CA GLY A 773 0.45 23.76 17.29
C GLY A 773 1.43 22.69 16.94
N GLU A 774 2.54 23.02 16.38
CA GLU A 774 3.90 23.11 16.93
C GLU A 774 4.19 22.01 17.96
N GLU A 775 5.17 21.24 17.62
CA GLU A 775 6.48 20.99 18.21
C GLU A 775 6.93 19.53 18.25
N ARG A 776 8.07 19.39 17.73
CA ARG A 776 9.33 18.65 17.96
C ARG A 776 9.43 17.26 17.46
#